data_46dc8fffa13fd9b6a4b700072c249049
#
_entry.id   46dc8fffa13fd9b6a4b700072c249049
#
_cell.length_a   1.000
_cell.length_b   1.000
_cell.length_c   1.000
_cell.angle_alpha   90.00
_cell.angle_beta   90.00
_cell.angle_gamma   90.00
#
_symmetry.space_group_name_H-M   'P 1'
#
loop_
_entity.id
_entity.type
_entity.pdbx_description
1 polymer ?
#
loop_
_entity_poly.entity_id
_entity_poly.type
_entity_poly.pdbx_seq_one_letter_code
_entity_poly.pdbx_strand_id
1 'polypeptide(L)'
;MQMFTEDNPKIENELVLPVLAVRGLVFFPGMMLQFDVARKKSVLAISDALSKDRLIFLVSQTDLSDKEPTGDDLYKTGVIARIKQVMHHSEEGVKLHVEGACRGEISTLLQEEPFLLGRITKCPVLTYKPSYRSEALLRIVHEKFDEYLRLFKHVPPDILLGVLQEKDCGRLADYIASNISIDFERKQYILDELRPLKRLQKLIDVLTEEIKILSVENEINQKAQAQMDENQREYFLKEQLRAITSELGEDDNPQQEADELRERVLTLGLSQVCEEKLLKECDKLYRMPYGSHEASVIRMYLDTCLELPWKKSSKEKLDLVRAQRILDRDHYGLEKVKERFLEILAVKSLAPQQTGQIICLVGPPGVGKTSIARSIAQATGRKYVRVSLGGVSDEAEIMGHRRTYVGSMPGRIISAVKQAGVNNPLLLLDEIDKLGQNFKGDPASALLEVLDPEQNAEFTDHYIDLPFDLSNVLFITTANDASRIPGPLYDRMDIIELGSYTLEEKLNIASRHLIKKQLKKHGIKASQLKFSKAGLKELVEGYTREAGVRTLERLIASVCRKVAKMIVSDPEFTSFTVKPENLESLLGPRKFTKDQLAGEDTIGLVNGLAWTSVGGELLPIEVAVMEGTGKIQLTGSLGDGMKESAGAAITCIRTRAGALGISPKFYEKCDIHIHAPEGAVPKDGPSAGIAMATAITSALCGIPVRHDVAMTGEITLQGRVLPIGGLKEKSMAAYKNGIHTVIIPAENVPDLAEVDAVVKEHIQFIPVKRVDTVLETALTHMPRPVTQEPVGLPSEMAAKHQKAPELYQ
;
A
#
# COMPACT_ATOMS: atom_id res chain seq x y z
N MET A 1 -12.55 41.04 50.04
CA MET A 1 -12.37 42.02 48.96
C MET A 1 -11.01 42.69 49.19
N GLN A 2 -9.95 42.12 48.65
CA GLN A 2 -8.65 42.73 48.49
C GLN A 2 -8.07 42.22 47.19
N MET A 3 -7.96 43.13 46.24
CA MET A 3 -7.32 42.96 44.95
C MET A 3 -5.85 42.67 45.14
N PHE A 4 -5.35 41.56 44.63
CA PHE A 4 -3.94 41.39 44.36
C PHE A 4 -3.67 41.80 42.94
N THR A 5 -2.98 42.91 42.80
CA THR A 5 -2.40 43.37 41.52
C THR A 5 -1.36 42.34 41.07
N GLU A 6 -1.51 41.88 39.87
CA GLU A 6 -0.48 41.11 39.14
C GLU A 6 0.67 42.07 38.81
N ASP A 7 1.75 41.99 39.54
CA ASP A 7 3.04 42.48 39.10
C ASP A 7 3.65 41.49 38.13
N ASN A 8 3.72 41.93 36.89
CA ASN A 8 4.32 41.27 35.75
C ASN A 8 5.86 41.44 35.85
N PRO A 9 6.68 40.38 36.18
CA PRO A 9 8.11 40.53 36.09
C PRO A 9 8.54 40.39 34.65
N LYS A 10 8.82 41.55 34.05
CA LYS A 10 9.40 41.68 32.71
C LYS A 10 10.84 41.14 32.71
N ILE A 11 11.09 40.09 31.79
CA ILE A 11 12.16 40.08 30.82
C ILE A 11 13.62 39.95 31.36
N GLU A 12 14.00 38.70 31.75
CA GLU A 12 15.40 38.22 31.70
C GLU A 12 15.49 36.77 31.22
N ASN A 13 14.42 36.20 30.68
CA ASN A 13 14.33 34.76 30.41
C ASN A 13 14.28 34.40 28.92
N GLU A 14 14.45 35.32 27.99
CA GLU A 14 14.49 35.06 26.57
C GLU A 14 15.92 34.98 26.04
N LEU A 15 16.25 33.87 25.43
CA LEU A 15 17.54 33.61 24.80
C LEU A 15 17.36 33.43 23.29
N VAL A 16 18.28 33.96 22.49
CA VAL A 16 18.34 33.69 21.06
C VAL A 16 19.33 32.56 20.85
N LEU A 17 18.82 31.36 20.51
CA LEU A 17 19.63 30.17 20.41
C LEU A 17 19.44 29.50 19.03
N PRO A 18 20.49 28.86 18.52
CA PRO A 18 20.36 27.93 17.39
C PRO A 18 19.44 26.79 17.79
N VAL A 19 18.52 26.42 16.88
CA VAL A 19 17.55 25.35 17.08
C VAL A 19 17.98 24.12 16.28
N LEU A 20 18.05 22.98 16.96
CA LEU A 20 18.36 21.71 16.38
C LEU A 20 17.11 20.81 16.40
N ALA A 21 16.55 20.55 15.23
CA ALA A 21 15.45 19.61 15.06
C ALA A 21 15.96 18.16 15.17
N VAL A 22 15.42 17.41 16.14
CA VAL A 22 15.81 16.01 16.40
C VAL A 22 14.69 15.09 15.93
N ARG A 23 15.07 14.00 15.28
CA ARG A 23 14.13 13.05 14.70
C ARG A 23 13.90 11.86 15.62
N GLY A 24 12.66 11.66 16.08
CA GLY A 24 12.27 10.48 16.89
C GLY A 24 12.94 10.42 18.28
N LEU A 25 13.52 11.52 18.73
CA LEU A 25 14.21 11.61 20.01
C LEU A 25 13.70 12.82 20.79
N VAL A 26 13.40 12.63 22.06
CA VAL A 26 13.01 13.70 23.00
C VAL A 26 14.05 13.82 24.08
N PHE A 27 14.55 15.04 24.27
CA PHE A 27 15.51 15.37 25.32
C PHE A 27 14.80 15.79 26.60
N PHE A 28 15.41 15.43 27.72
CA PHE A 28 14.97 15.87 29.05
C PHE A 28 16.08 16.64 29.77
N PRO A 29 15.72 17.57 30.68
CA PRO A 29 16.71 18.22 31.57
C PRO A 29 17.48 17.18 32.39
N GLY A 30 18.80 17.36 32.46
CA GLY A 30 19.70 16.41 33.14
C GLY A 30 20.13 15.20 32.30
N MET A 31 19.55 14.99 31.13
CA MET A 31 19.95 13.92 30.23
C MET A 31 21.26 14.23 29.53
N MET A 32 22.19 13.27 29.55
CA MET A 32 23.40 13.30 28.73
C MET A 32 23.27 12.29 27.62
N LEU A 33 23.42 12.72 26.37
CA LEU A 33 23.31 11.84 25.22
C LEU A 33 24.33 12.21 24.14
N GLN A 34 24.73 11.18 23.41
CA GLN A 34 25.57 11.28 22.23
C GLN A 34 24.80 10.76 21.03
N PHE A 35 24.70 11.57 19.97
CA PHE A 35 23.99 11.22 18.73
C PHE A 35 24.63 11.85 17.51
N ASP A 36 24.34 11.28 16.34
CA ASP A 36 24.90 11.71 15.07
C ASP A 36 24.00 12.75 14.40
N VAL A 37 24.63 13.79 13.84
CA VAL A 37 23.98 14.89 13.15
C VAL A 37 24.55 14.98 11.72
N ALA A 38 23.70 14.71 10.72
CA ALA A 38 24.10 14.70 9.32
C ALA A 38 23.50 15.84 8.48
N ARG A 39 22.44 16.51 8.97
CA ARG A 39 21.78 17.60 8.23
C ARG A 39 22.67 18.83 8.17
N LYS A 40 22.86 19.42 6.98
CA LYS A 40 23.71 20.62 6.79
C LYS A 40 23.27 21.80 7.65
N LYS A 41 21.96 22.09 7.72
CA LYS A 41 21.39 23.13 8.58
C LYS A 41 21.71 22.89 10.07
N SER A 42 21.63 21.65 10.52
CA SER A 42 21.93 21.25 11.90
C SER A 42 23.41 21.37 12.24
N VAL A 43 24.29 21.03 11.30
CA VAL A 43 25.75 21.19 11.48
C VAL A 43 26.14 22.67 11.57
N LEU A 44 25.50 23.55 10.76
CA LEU A 44 25.70 24.99 10.86
C LEU A 44 25.20 25.58 12.17
N ALA A 45 24.04 25.10 12.69
CA ALA A 45 23.52 25.48 13.98
C ALA A 45 24.47 25.11 15.13
N ILE A 46 25.09 23.93 15.07
CA ILE A 46 26.12 23.49 16.03
C ILE A 46 27.37 24.39 15.94
N SER A 47 27.81 24.73 14.76
CA SER A 47 28.98 25.60 14.55
C SER A 47 28.74 27.01 15.14
N ASP A 48 27.54 27.55 14.94
CA ASP A 48 27.16 28.85 15.55
C ASP A 48 27.11 28.73 17.09
N ALA A 49 26.52 27.67 17.64
CA ALA A 49 26.50 27.44 19.08
C ALA A 49 27.89 27.31 19.69
N LEU A 50 28.84 26.67 19.02
CA LEU A 50 30.23 26.50 19.47
C LEU A 50 31.01 27.82 19.48
N SER A 51 30.69 28.75 18.56
CA SER A 51 31.31 30.07 18.50
C SER A 51 30.82 31.02 19.59
N LYS A 52 29.74 30.66 20.29
CA LYS A 52 29.10 31.45 21.36
C LYS A 52 29.21 30.71 22.72
N ASP A 53 28.11 30.64 23.44
CA ASP A 53 28.04 30.11 24.79
C ASP A 53 27.93 28.56 24.88
N ARG A 54 28.07 27.86 23.74
CA ARG A 54 27.86 26.42 23.59
C ARG A 54 26.47 25.96 24.02
N LEU A 55 25.47 26.86 23.91
CA LEU A 55 24.08 26.55 24.18
C LEU A 55 23.35 26.32 22.85
N ILE A 56 22.54 25.32 22.83
CA ILE A 56 21.71 24.96 21.68
C ILE A 56 20.33 24.52 22.17
N PHE A 57 19.30 24.81 21.40
CA PHE A 57 17.94 24.39 21.73
C PHE A 57 17.61 23.10 20.96
N LEU A 58 17.34 22.03 21.68
CA LEU A 58 16.97 20.73 21.13
C LEU A 58 15.45 20.58 21.17
N VAL A 59 14.85 20.30 20.03
CA VAL A 59 13.40 20.12 19.90
C VAL A 59 13.09 18.99 18.92
N SER A 60 12.09 18.19 19.24
CA SER A 60 11.64 17.10 18.38
C SER A 60 10.81 17.62 17.21
N GLN A 61 10.92 17.00 16.05
CA GLN A 61 10.01 17.24 14.92
C GLN A 61 8.71 16.44 15.08
N THR A 62 7.61 16.97 14.58
CA THR A 62 6.27 16.37 14.68
C THR A 62 6.08 15.24 13.68
N ASP A 63 6.62 15.36 12.46
CA ASP A 63 6.57 14.33 11.43
C ASP A 63 7.95 13.71 11.21
N LEU A 64 8.03 12.38 11.39
CA LEU A 64 9.26 11.60 11.18
C LEU A 64 9.63 11.42 9.71
N SER A 65 8.71 11.63 8.79
CA SER A 65 8.94 11.46 7.35
C SER A 65 9.69 12.64 6.74
N ASP A 66 9.59 13.82 7.33
CA ASP A 66 10.20 15.02 6.81
C ASP A 66 11.72 15.05 7.00
N LYS A 67 12.45 15.25 5.89
CA LYS A 67 13.92 15.32 5.88
C LYS A 67 14.45 16.71 6.23
N GLU A 68 13.71 17.78 5.95
CA GLU A 68 14.09 19.16 6.18
C GLU A 68 12.98 19.93 6.88
N PRO A 69 12.75 19.70 8.19
CA PRO A 69 11.66 20.32 8.93
C PRO A 69 11.80 21.85 8.96
N THR A 70 10.67 22.52 8.78
CA THR A 70 10.49 23.94 8.94
C THR A 70 10.07 24.28 10.38
N GLY A 71 9.84 25.54 10.68
CA GLY A 71 9.41 25.96 12.01
C GLY A 71 8.08 25.37 12.47
N ASP A 72 7.15 25.15 11.54
CA ASP A 72 5.82 24.62 11.82
C ASP A 72 5.84 23.12 12.10
N ASP A 73 6.90 22.41 11.68
CA ASP A 73 7.08 20.99 11.88
C ASP A 73 7.74 20.63 13.23
N LEU A 74 7.93 21.62 14.11
CA LEU A 74 8.59 21.43 15.40
C LEU A 74 7.60 21.53 16.55
N TYR A 75 7.84 20.73 17.60
CA TYR A 75 7.14 20.93 18.86
C TYR A 75 7.53 22.28 19.48
N LYS A 76 6.64 22.87 20.24
CA LYS A 76 6.90 24.18 20.90
C LYS A 76 7.86 24.05 22.07
N THR A 77 7.71 22.98 22.84
CA THR A 77 8.54 22.71 24.03
C THR A 77 9.73 21.85 23.68
N GLY A 78 10.90 22.30 24.07
CA GLY A 78 12.16 21.56 23.93
C GLY A 78 13.07 21.75 25.13
N VAL A 79 14.34 21.44 24.96
CA VAL A 79 15.36 21.56 26.02
C VAL A 79 16.52 22.43 25.55
N ILE A 80 16.87 23.40 26.35
CA ILE A 80 18.12 24.15 26.22
C ILE A 80 19.22 23.23 26.70
N ALA A 81 20.14 22.87 25.83
CA ALA A 81 21.22 21.97 26.12
C ALA A 81 22.57 22.64 25.94
N ARG A 82 23.57 22.17 26.72
CA ARG A 82 24.95 22.59 26.58
C ARG A 82 25.77 21.56 25.81
N ILE A 83 26.49 22.00 24.82
CA ILE A 83 27.41 21.16 24.05
C ILE A 83 28.66 20.89 24.86
N LYS A 84 28.90 19.64 25.26
CA LYS A 84 30.09 19.19 26.00
C LYS A 84 31.24 18.88 25.05
N GLN A 85 30.99 18.09 24.01
CA GLN A 85 32.01 17.65 23.08
C GLN A 85 31.42 17.44 21.69
N VAL A 86 32.24 17.75 20.69
CA VAL A 86 31.92 17.50 19.28
C VAL A 86 33.05 16.66 18.70
N MET A 87 32.70 15.51 18.12
CA MET A 87 33.65 14.64 17.45
C MET A 87 33.33 14.64 15.95
N HIS A 88 34.28 15.01 15.13
CA HIS A 88 34.14 14.93 13.67
C HIS A 88 34.39 13.47 13.26
N HIS A 89 33.39 12.85 12.63
CA HIS A 89 33.48 11.53 12.04
C HIS A 89 33.20 11.67 10.55
N SER A 90 34.26 11.56 9.69
CA SER A 90 34.20 11.58 8.21
C SER A 90 33.49 12.79 7.57
N GLU A 91 33.59 12.92 6.28
CA GLU A 91 33.12 14.08 5.47
C GLU A 91 31.61 14.34 5.52
N GLU A 92 30.77 13.49 6.16
CA GLU A 92 29.30 13.54 6.07
C GLU A 92 28.53 13.75 7.38
N GLY A 93 29.16 13.85 8.57
CA GLY A 93 28.42 14.04 9.82
C GLY A 93 29.25 14.38 11.05
N VAL A 94 28.57 14.95 12.05
CA VAL A 94 29.16 15.37 13.31
C VAL A 94 28.50 14.59 14.45
N LYS A 95 29.32 13.99 15.33
CA LYS A 95 28.84 13.33 16.53
C LYS A 95 28.82 14.32 17.69
N LEU A 96 27.63 14.58 18.22
CA LEU A 96 27.38 15.61 19.22
C LEU A 96 27.13 14.98 20.58
N HIS A 97 27.87 15.43 21.61
CA HIS A 97 27.64 15.09 23.02
C HIS A 97 27.06 16.30 23.74
N VAL A 98 25.87 16.19 24.27
CA VAL A 98 25.10 17.28 24.90
C VAL A 98 24.59 16.90 26.27
N GLU A 99 24.42 17.92 27.12
CA GLU A 99 23.77 17.82 28.42
C GLU A 99 22.56 18.75 28.44
N GLY A 100 21.37 18.22 28.72
CA GLY A 100 20.15 19.00 28.88
C GLY A 100 20.18 19.87 30.11
N ALA A 101 20.11 21.19 29.99
CA ALA A 101 20.16 22.12 31.10
C ALA A 101 18.78 22.41 31.69
N CYS A 102 17.86 22.88 30.89
CA CYS A 102 16.49 23.22 31.32
C CYS A 102 15.49 23.22 30.12
N ARG A 103 14.21 23.20 30.46
CA ARG A 103 13.14 23.33 29.46
C ARG A 103 13.12 24.75 28.88
N GLY A 104 12.76 24.84 27.62
CA GLY A 104 12.48 26.11 26.94
C GLY A 104 11.28 25.95 26.00
N GLU A 105 10.70 27.05 25.62
CA GLU A 105 9.62 27.11 24.65
C GLU A 105 9.99 28.08 23.52
N ILE A 106 9.73 27.67 22.26
CA ILE A 106 9.95 28.54 21.10
C ILE A 106 8.88 29.62 21.10
N SER A 107 9.28 30.89 21.33
CA SER A 107 8.36 32.05 21.24
C SER A 107 8.19 32.48 19.78
N THR A 108 9.28 32.63 19.05
CA THR A 108 9.31 33.00 17.62
C THR A 108 10.57 32.44 16.96
N LEU A 109 10.43 31.94 15.72
CA LEU A 109 11.58 31.71 14.87
C LEU A 109 12.03 33.03 14.26
N LEU A 110 13.32 33.29 14.34
CA LEU A 110 13.94 34.50 13.82
C LEU A 110 14.53 34.29 12.43
N GLN A 111 14.93 33.04 12.14
CA GLN A 111 15.61 32.70 10.89
C GLN A 111 15.43 31.20 10.61
N GLU A 112 15.26 30.84 9.34
CA GLU A 112 15.20 29.45 8.88
C GLU A 112 16.39 29.05 7.99
N GLU A 113 17.02 30.01 7.35
CA GLU A 113 18.22 29.85 6.50
C GLU A 113 19.35 30.77 7.00
N PRO A 114 20.63 30.34 7.07
CA PRO A 114 21.17 29.02 6.68
C PRO A 114 20.98 27.92 7.73
N PHE A 115 20.46 28.22 8.92
CA PHE A 115 20.08 27.31 10.00
C PHE A 115 18.95 27.92 10.83
N LEU A 116 18.25 27.09 11.55
CA LEU A 116 17.14 27.51 12.40
C LEU A 116 17.66 28.30 13.61
N LEU A 117 17.22 29.54 13.76
CA LEU A 117 17.53 30.38 14.92
C LEU A 117 16.21 30.84 15.54
N GLY A 118 16.04 30.58 16.82
CA GLY A 118 14.80 30.89 17.52
C GLY A 118 15.01 31.76 18.78
N ARG A 119 13.97 32.52 19.11
CA ARG A 119 13.85 33.15 20.41
C ARG A 119 13.19 32.14 21.33
N ILE A 120 13.94 31.71 22.33
CA ILE A 120 13.57 30.65 23.27
C ILE A 120 13.30 31.29 24.64
N THR A 121 12.09 31.11 25.12
CA THR A 121 11.76 31.49 26.51
C THR A 121 12.12 30.35 27.43
N LYS A 122 12.96 30.60 28.41
CA LYS A 122 13.33 29.64 29.43
C LYS A 122 12.13 29.38 30.35
N CYS A 123 11.69 28.11 30.39
CA CYS A 123 10.57 27.75 31.25
C CYS A 123 10.94 27.87 32.74
N PRO A 124 10.06 28.43 33.57
CA PRO A 124 10.33 28.56 34.99
C PRO A 124 10.40 27.18 35.65
N VAL A 125 11.37 27.00 36.55
CA VAL A 125 11.43 25.83 37.39
C VAL A 125 10.40 25.95 38.51
N LEU A 126 9.24 25.29 38.28
CA LEU A 126 8.19 25.28 39.28
C LEU A 126 8.55 24.40 40.46
N THR A 127 8.50 24.96 41.66
CA THR A 127 8.70 24.21 42.89
C THR A 127 7.37 23.82 43.50
N TYR A 128 7.34 22.74 44.25
CA TYR A 128 6.15 22.32 44.99
C TYR A 128 6.49 22.11 46.47
N LYS A 129 5.50 22.30 47.32
CA LYS A 129 5.65 21.99 48.77
C LYS A 129 5.45 20.47 48.97
N PRO A 130 6.35 19.79 49.69
CA PRO A 130 6.14 18.40 50.07
C PRO A 130 4.78 18.21 50.77
N SER A 131 4.03 17.23 50.31
CA SER A 131 2.69 16.93 50.81
C SER A 131 2.45 15.44 50.80
N TYR A 132 1.44 14.96 51.50
CA TYR A 132 1.02 13.53 51.43
C TYR A 132 0.73 13.11 50.00
N ARG A 133 0.23 14.02 49.14
CA ARG A 133 -0.01 13.75 47.74
C ARG A 133 1.28 13.52 46.94
N SER A 134 2.31 14.33 47.18
CA SER A 134 3.59 14.13 46.49
C SER A 134 4.25 12.81 46.89
N GLU A 135 4.16 12.46 48.19
CA GLU A 135 4.70 11.21 48.71
C GLU A 135 3.94 9.99 48.18
N ALA A 136 2.60 10.06 48.06
CA ALA A 136 1.79 9.03 47.45
C ALA A 136 2.15 8.81 45.98
N LEU A 137 2.32 9.89 45.19
CA LEU A 137 2.72 9.80 43.80
C LEU A 137 4.12 9.20 43.62
N LEU A 138 5.07 9.54 44.49
CA LEU A 138 6.41 8.90 44.48
C LEU A 138 6.33 7.40 44.72
N ARG A 139 5.52 6.95 45.69
CA ARG A 139 5.33 5.52 45.95
C ARG A 139 4.70 4.81 44.76
N ILE A 140 3.65 5.39 44.16
CA ILE A 140 2.98 4.82 42.99
C ILE A 140 3.94 4.72 41.80
N VAL A 141 4.76 5.76 41.55
CA VAL A 141 5.68 5.71 40.41
C VAL A 141 6.77 4.66 40.60
N HIS A 142 7.28 4.50 41.81
CA HIS A 142 8.24 3.43 42.11
C HIS A 142 7.60 2.03 41.92
N GLU A 143 6.37 1.84 42.39
CA GLU A 143 5.63 0.59 42.21
C GLU A 143 5.42 0.29 40.69
N LYS A 144 4.95 1.29 39.93
CA LYS A 144 4.73 1.13 38.48
C LYS A 144 6.04 0.94 37.71
N PHE A 145 7.09 1.60 38.10
CA PHE A 145 8.41 1.40 37.51
C PHE A 145 8.97 -0.01 37.80
N ASP A 146 8.80 -0.52 39.02
CA ASP A 146 9.17 -1.89 39.38
C ASP A 146 8.34 -2.92 38.57
N GLU A 147 7.07 -2.65 38.37
CA GLU A 147 6.21 -3.49 37.55
C GLU A 147 6.65 -3.50 36.07
N TYR A 148 7.00 -2.34 35.50
CA TYR A 148 7.57 -2.20 34.17
C TYR A 148 8.88 -2.98 34.02
N LEU A 149 9.80 -2.90 35.03
CA LEU A 149 11.07 -3.60 35.05
C LEU A 149 10.93 -5.13 35.08
N ARG A 150 9.90 -5.66 35.70
CA ARG A 150 9.62 -7.11 35.70
C ARG A 150 9.23 -7.62 34.31
N LEU A 151 8.60 -6.78 33.52
CA LEU A 151 8.17 -7.12 32.17
C LEU A 151 9.26 -6.85 31.12
N PHE A 152 10.04 -5.80 31.31
CA PHE A 152 11.10 -5.35 30.39
C PHE A 152 12.48 -5.77 30.87
N LYS A 153 13.04 -6.85 30.39
CA LYS A 153 14.24 -7.56 30.87
C LYS A 153 15.60 -6.85 30.61
N HIS A 154 15.63 -5.67 29.97
CA HIS A 154 16.87 -5.07 29.44
C HIS A 154 17.18 -3.67 30.00
N VAL A 155 16.94 -3.41 31.27
CA VAL A 155 17.29 -2.12 31.90
C VAL A 155 18.63 -2.24 32.64
N PRO A 156 19.62 -1.34 32.36
CA PRO A 156 20.89 -1.32 33.10
C PRO A 156 20.69 -1.06 34.58
N PRO A 157 21.47 -1.72 35.47
CA PRO A 157 21.34 -1.57 36.93
C PRO A 157 21.53 -0.14 37.44
N ASP A 158 22.33 0.67 36.73
CA ASP A 158 22.63 2.06 37.11
C ASP A 158 21.38 2.94 37.07
N ILE A 159 20.39 2.64 36.20
CA ILE A 159 19.13 3.38 36.13
C ILE A 159 18.30 3.16 37.39
N LEU A 160 18.28 1.95 37.92
CA LEU A 160 17.56 1.61 39.11
C LEU A 160 18.09 2.42 40.34
N LEU A 161 19.41 2.54 40.48
CA LEU A 161 20.05 3.32 41.53
C LEU A 161 19.67 4.81 41.41
N GLY A 162 19.64 5.36 40.19
CA GLY A 162 19.23 6.74 39.92
C GLY A 162 17.77 7.03 40.32
N VAL A 163 16.86 6.10 40.02
CA VAL A 163 15.45 6.21 40.39
C VAL A 163 15.25 6.18 41.92
N LEU A 164 16.01 5.34 42.64
CA LEU A 164 15.91 5.24 44.11
C LEU A 164 16.51 6.44 44.86
N GLN A 165 17.48 7.13 44.24
CA GLN A 165 18.17 8.26 44.87
C GLN A 165 17.45 9.59 44.66
N GLU A 166 16.67 9.75 43.55
CA GLU A 166 16.02 11.01 43.24
C GLU A 166 14.71 11.19 44.04
N LYS A 167 14.63 12.28 44.81
CA LYS A 167 13.48 12.59 45.68
C LYS A 167 12.57 13.71 45.11
N ASP A 168 13.03 14.40 44.08
CA ASP A 168 12.25 15.46 43.49
C ASP A 168 11.30 14.84 42.43
N CYS A 169 10.00 15.08 42.59
CA CYS A 169 8.96 14.53 41.69
C CYS A 169 9.17 14.91 40.23
N GLY A 170 9.66 16.10 39.95
CA GLY A 170 9.87 16.57 38.56
C GLY A 170 11.11 15.95 37.93
N ARG A 171 12.21 15.87 38.67
CA ARG A 171 13.45 15.25 38.22
C ARG A 171 13.29 13.75 38.05
N LEU A 172 12.61 13.10 39.01
CA LEU A 172 12.30 11.68 38.93
C LEU A 172 11.50 11.34 37.69
N ALA A 173 10.46 12.16 37.37
CA ALA A 173 9.67 11.97 36.15
C ALA A 173 10.52 12.12 34.88
N ASP A 174 11.41 13.11 34.84
CA ASP A 174 12.30 13.33 33.69
C ASP A 174 13.32 12.20 33.56
N TYR A 175 13.88 11.73 34.68
CA TYR A 175 14.86 10.67 34.71
C TYR A 175 14.27 9.32 34.24
N ILE A 176 13.07 8.96 34.69
CA ILE A 176 12.41 7.75 34.27
C ILE A 176 12.02 7.87 32.78
N ALA A 177 11.39 8.99 32.38
CA ALA A 177 10.95 9.18 30.98
C ALA A 177 12.10 9.15 29.97
N SER A 178 13.32 9.60 30.39
CA SER A 178 14.49 9.55 29.51
C SER A 178 15.02 8.12 29.29
N ASN A 179 14.82 7.23 30.27
CA ASN A 179 15.41 5.89 30.30
C ASN A 179 14.45 4.74 29.95
N ILE A 180 13.14 5.00 29.84
CA ILE A 180 12.18 3.98 29.42
C ILE A 180 12.03 3.97 27.88
N SER A 181 11.69 2.79 27.35
CA SER A 181 11.46 2.60 25.90
C SER A 181 9.99 2.80 25.58
N ILE A 182 9.61 4.03 25.24
CA ILE A 182 8.28 4.42 24.81
C ILE A 182 8.38 5.34 23.59
N ASP A 183 7.27 5.50 22.87
CA ASP A 183 7.18 6.36 21.69
C ASP A 183 7.55 7.80 22.00
N PHE A 184 8.18 8.48 21.02
CA PHE A 184 8.65 9.85 21.19
C PHE A 184 7.50 10.83 21.48
N GLU A 185 6.30 10.60 20.95
CA GLU A 185 5.10 11.40 21.21
C GLU A 185 4.69 11.34 22.68
N ARG A 186 4.75 10.17 23.30
CA ARG A 186 4.50 9.98 24.73
C ARG A 186 5.59 10.62 25.58
N LYS A 187 6.85 10.59 25.14
CA LYS A 187 7.95 11.32 25.79
C LYS A 187 7.71 12.83 25.72
N GLN A 188 7.32 13.34 24.57
CA GLN A 188 7.00 14.75 24.38
C GLN A 188 5.82 15.19 25.26
N TYR A 189 4.78 14.36 25.37
CA TYR A 189 3.63 14.64 26.25
C TYR A 189 4.03 14.82 27.74
N ILE A 190 5.07 14.10 28.21
CA ILE A 190 5.65 14.27 29.54
C ILE A 190 6.51 15.52 29.61
N LEU A 191 7.31 15.82 28.58
CA LEU A 191 8.18 17.00 28.51
C LEU A 191 7.39 18.30 28.57
N ASP A 192 6.24 18.37 27.92
CA ASP A 192 5.38 19.55 27.82
C ASP A 192 4.76 19.98 29.16
N GLU A 193 4.69 19.09 30.15
CA GLU A 193 4.12 19.46 31.45
C GLU A 193 5.16 20.10 32.36
N LEU A 194 4.97 21.36 32.68
CA LEU A 194 5.91 22.13 33.51
C LEU A 194 5.74 21.86 34.99
N ARG A 195 4.54 21.50 35.46
CA ARG A 195 4.24 21.29 36.90
C ARG A 195 4.73 19.91 37.37
N PRO A 196 5.65 19.83 38.36
CA PRO A 196 6.29 18.57 38.76
C PRO A 196 5.31 17.45 39.13
N LEU A 197 4.30 17.75 39.93
CA LEU A 197 3.33 16.72 40.37
C LEU A 197 2.43 16.22 39.22
N LYS A 198 2.04 17.11 38.30
CA LYS A 198 1.26 16.69 37.11
C LYS A 198 2.11 15.90 36.12
N ARG A 199 3.38 16.26 35.97
CA ARG A 199 4.32 15.53 35.14
C ARG A 199 4.51 14.10 35.67
N LEU A 200 4.68 13.95 36.99
CA LEU A 200 4.77 12.65 37.62
C LEU A 200 3.50 11.82 37.41
N GLN A 201 2.31 12.46 37.48
CA GLN A 201 1.04 11.83 37.20
C GLN A 201 0.95 11.36 35.73
N LYS A 202 1.32 12.21 34.77
CA LYS A 202 1.38 11.83 33.35
C LYS A 202 2.31 10.64 33.10
N LEU A 203 3.47 10.61 33.76
CA LEU A 203 4.38 9.47 33.68
C LEU A 203 3.73 8.20 34.22
N ILE A 204 3.00 8.26 35.36
CA ILE A 204 2.29 7.10 35.92
C ILE A 204 1.25 6.59 34.93
N ASP A 205 0.50 7.49 34.29
CA ASP A 205 -0.52 7.13 33.30
C ASP A 205 0.14 6.42 32.10
N VAL A 206 1.22 6.98 31.55
CA VAL A 206 2.00 6.39 30.44
C VAL A 206 2.59 5.03 30.83
N LEU A 207 3.22 4.90 32.01
CA LEU A 207 3.75 3.62 32.50
C LEU A 207 2.64 2.58 32.65
N THR A 208 1.46 3.00 33.13
CA THR A 208 0.33 2.07 33.33
C THR A 208 -0.18 1.52 32.01
N GLU A 209 -0.20 2.34 30.94
CA GLU A 209 -0.56 1.88 29.60
C GLU A 209 0.50 0.97 29.01
N GLU A 210 1.77 1.32 29.15
CA GLU A 210 2.89 0.53 28.63
C GLU A 210 3.00 -0.84 29.30
N ILE A 211 2.79 -0.92 30.61
CA ILE A 211 2.72 -2.18 31.37
C ILE A 211 1.63 -3.10 30.78
N LYS A 212 0.47 -2.56 30.43
CA LYS A 212 -0.61 -3.36 29.80
C LYS A 212 -0.19 -3.91 28.44
N ILE A 213 0.47 -3.08 27.62
CA ILE A 213 0.97 -3.51 26.30
C ILE A 213 2.01 -4.62 26.48
N LEU A 214 3.03 -4.39 27.32
CA LEU A 214 4.08 -5.37 27.60
C LEU A 214 3.54 -6.66 28.23
N SER A 215 2.49 -6.60 29.04
CA SER A 215 1.87 -7.78 29.62
C SER A 215 1.23 -8.67 28.54
N VAL A 216 0.54 -8.06 27.56
CA VAL A 216 -0.04 -8.78 26.41
C VAL A 216 1.05 -9.34 25.51
N GLU A 217 2.10 -8.56 25.23
CA GLU A 217 3.26 -9.03 24.47
C GLU A 217 3.94 -10.24 25.12
N ASN A 218 4.17 -10.18 26.43
CA ASN A 218 4.73 -11.30 27.17
C ASN A 218 3.81 -12.53 27.18
N GLU A 219 2.51 -12.34 27.28
CA GLU A 219 1.55 -13.45 27.17
C GLU A 219 1.58 -14.12 25.79
N ILE A 220 1.67 -13.32 24.73
CA ILE A 220 1.81 -13.84 23.35
C ILE A 220 3.14 -14.59 23.20
N ASN A 221 4.24 -14.00 23.70
CA ASN A 221 5.56 -14.61 23.64
C ASN A 221 5.64 -15.91 24.47
N GLN A 222 5.02 -15.94 25.64
CA GLN A 222 4.94 -17.16 26.45
C GLN A 222 4.13 -18.26 25.78
N LYS A 223 3.01 -17.92 25.12
CA LYS A 223 2.23 -18.89 24.33
C LYS A 223 3.02 -19.44 23.16
N ALA A 224 3.73 -18.55 22.43
CA ALA A 224 4.60 -18.96 21.33
C ALA A 224 5.75 -19.84 21.83
N GLN A 225 6.39 -19.48 22.96
CA GLN A 225 7.48 -20.26 23.56
C GLN A 225 6.96 -21.61 24.08
N ALA A 226 5.80 -21.64 24.73
CA ALA A 226 5.20 -22.90 25.20
C ALA A 226 4.88 -23.85 24.04
N GLN A 227 4.45 -23.31 22.89
CA GLN A 227 4.19 -24.09 21.68
C GLN A 227 5.49 -24.59 21.03
N MET A 228 6.58 -23.81 21.11
CA MET A 228 7.92 -24.25 20.71
C MET A 228 8.47 -25.31 21.65
N ASP A 229 8.30 -25.13 22.96
CA ASP A 229 8.75 -26.08 23.97
C ASP A 229 7.97 -27.42 23.89
N GLU A 230 6.66 -27.37 23.58
CA GLU A 230 5.83 -28.56 23.34
C GLU A 230 6.30 -29.31 22.09
N ASN A 231 6.62 -28.62 21.03
CA ASN A 231 7.20 -29.19 19.80
C ASN A 231 8.61 -29.76 20.07
N GLN A 232 9.45 -29.06 20.85
CA GLN A 232 10.76 -29.57 21.26
C GLN A 232 10.65 -30.76 22.20
N ARG A 233 9.68 -30.77 23.10
CA ARG A 233 9.41 -31.89 24.01
C ARG A 233 8.88 -33.12 23.25
N GLU A 234 8.01 -32.92 22.27
CA GLU A 234 7.57 -33.99 21.37
C GLU A 234 8.73 -34.54 20.54
N TYR A 235 9.62 -33.68 20.04
CA TYR A 235 10.83 -34.07 19.36
C TYR A 235 11.78 -34.82 20.30
N PHE A 236 12.00 -34.32 21.52
CA PHE A 236 12.85 -34.96 22.53
C PHE A 236 12.28 -36.31 22.98
N LEU A 237 10.97 -36.42 23.15
CA LEU A 237 10.31 -37.69 23.46
C LEU A 237 10.41 -38.69 22.30
N LYS A 238 10.33 -38.22 21.06
CA LYS A 238 10.59 -39.06 19.87
C LYS A 238 12.04 -39.51 19.79
N GLU A 239 12.99 -38.64 20.16
CA GLU A 239 14.41 -38.99 20.25
C GLU A 239 14.71 -39.94 21.41
N GLN A 240 14.09 -39.75 22.59
CA GLN A 240 14.19 -40.75 23.69
C GLN A 240 13.56 -42.09 23.31
N LEU A 241 12.40 -42.07 22.63
CA LEU A 241 11.83 -43.32 22.10
C LEU A 241 12.77 -44.00 21.12
N ARG A 242 13.43 -43.24 20.21
CA ARG A 242 14.44 -43.75 19.29
C ARG A 242 15.68 -44.28 20.03
N ALA A 243 16.17 -43.57 21.07
CA ALA A 243 17.29 -44.05 21.86
C ALA A 243 16.96 -45.33 22.63
N ILE A 244 15.74 -45.45 23.16
CA ILE A 244 15.26 -46.66 23.87
C ILE A 244 15.02 -47.79 22.88
N THR A 245 14.49 -47.54 21.67
CA THR A 245 14.38 -48.53 20.59
C THR A 245 15.73 -48.99 20.07
N SER A 246 16.73 -48.10 20.01
CA SER A 246 18.12 -48.42 19.70
C SER A 246 18.79 -49.30 20.77
N GLU A 247 18.54 -49.09 22.06
CA GLU A 247 19.04 -49.92 23.15
C GLU A 247 18.29 -51.27 23.22
N LEU A 248 17.08 -51.36 22.71
CA LEU A 248 16.29 -52.60 22.62
C LEU A 248 16.61 -53.44 21.40
N GLY A 249 17.53 -52.99 20.52
CA GLY A 249 18.05 -53.79 19.40
C GLY A 249 17.11 -53.88 18.19
N GLU A 250 16.14 -52.93 18.07
CA GLU A 250 15.39 -52.75 16.85
C GLU A 250 16.07 -51.69 15.97
N ASP A 251 16.81 -52.14 14.99
CA ASP A 251 17.43 -51.59 13.81
C ASP A 251 17.25 -50.09 13.49
N ASP A 252 17.96 -49.18 14.14
CA ASP A 252 18.35 -47.89 13.59
C ASP A 252 19.89 -47.76 13.62
N ASN A 253 20.55 -48.54 12.80
CA ASN A 253 21.97 -48.38 12.55
C ASN A 253 22.19 -47.17 11.63
N PRO A 254 22.94 -46.11 12.04
CA PRO A 254 23.25 -44.92 11.21
C PRO A 254 23.85 -45.29 9.86
N GLN A 255 24.56 -46.42 9.83
CA GLN A 255 25.14 -46.98 8.61
C GLN A 255 24.07 -47.48 7.66
N GLN A 256 23.05 -48.14 8.18
CA GLN A 256 21.94 -48.69 7.41
C GLN A 256 21.05 -47.54 6.85
N GLU A 257 20.78 -46.51 7.64
CA GLU A 257 20.10 -45.31 7.20
C GLU A 257 20.87 -44.57 6.08
N ALA A 258 22.19 -44.40 6.24
CA ALA A 258 23.02 -43.79 5.20
C ALA A 258 23.04 -44.59 3.91
N ASP A 259 23.04 -45.93 4.01
CA ASP A 259 23.00 -46.84 2.86
C ASP A 259 21.61 -46.79 2.17
N GLU A 260 20.52 -46.74 2.94
CA GLU A 260 19.17 -46.55 2.38
C GLU A 260 19.03 -45.19 1.65
N LEU A 261 19.53 -44.11 2.24
CA LEU A 261 19.56 -42.79 1.60
C LEU A 261 20.40 -42.82 0.32
N ARG A 262 21.53 -43.52 0.32
CA ARG A 262 22.40 -43.71 -0.83
C ARG A 262 21.69 -44.45 -1.97
N GLU A 263 21.00 -45.53 -1.68
CA GLU A 263 20.20 -46.28 -2.66
C GLU A 263 19.09 -45.36 -3.24
N ARG A 264 18.42 -44.60 -2.41
CA ARG A 264 17.38 -43.65 -2.88
C ARG A 264 17.99 -42.59 -3.79
N VAL A 265 19.19 -42.03 -3.48
CA VAL A 265 19.87 -41.05 -4.36
C VAL A 265 20.16 -41.68 -5.73
N LEU A 266 20.68 -42.93 -5.78
CA LEU A 266 20.98 -43.62 -7.03
C LEU A 266 19.71 -43.90 -7.88
N THR A 267 18.56 -44.13 -7.23
CA THR A 267 17.28 -44.34 -7.94
C THR A 267 16.69 -43.09 -8.55
N LEU A 268 17.08 -41.88 -8.10
CA LEU A 268 16.59 -40.60 -8.63
C LEU A 268 17.09 -40.33 -10.07
N GLY A 269 18.24 -40.95 -10.47
CA GLY A 269 18.84 -40.76 -11.78
C GLY A 269 19.20 -39.32 -12.09
N LEU A 270 19.84 -38.61 -11.14
CA LEU A 270 20.29 -37.26 -11.23
C LEU A 270 21.40 -37.05 -12.26
N SER A 271 21.78 -35.78 -12.49
CA SER A 271 23.02 -35.49 -13.20
C SER A 271 24.22 -35.96 -12.37
N GLN A 272 25.32 -36.35 -13.03
CA GLN A 272 26.51 -36.86 -12.34
C GLN A 272 26.99 -35.93 -11.25
N VAL A 273 26.95 -34.60 -11.48
CA VAL A 273 27.40 -33.60 -10.50
C VAL A 273 26.50 -33.58 -9.26
N CYS A 274 25.17 -33.64 -9.44
CA CYS A 274 24.21 -33.68 -8.34
C CYS A 274 24.30 -34.97 -7.54
N GLU A 275 24.43 -36.13 -8.24
CA GLU A 275 24.55 -37.43 -7.63
C GLU A 275 25.81 -37.52 -6.78
N GLU A 276 26.98 -37.11 -7.31
CA GLU A 276 28.25 -37.10 -6.56
C GLU A 276 28.19 -36.20 -5.31
N LYS A 277 27.51 -35.01 -5.41
CA LYS A 277 27.35 -34.14 -4.24
C LYS A 277 26.52 -34.80 -3.16
N LEU A 278 25.36 -35.38 -3.51
CA LEU A 278 24.49 -36.04 -2.53
C LEU A 278 25.14 -37.30 -1.93
N LEU A 279 25.85 -38.09 -2.73
CA LEU A 279 26.58 -39.24 -2.22
C LEU A 279 27.67 -38.84 -1.23
N LYS A 280 28.38 -37.74 -1.46
CA LYS A 280 29.35 -37.20 -0.48
C LYS A 280 28.68 -36.79 0.84
N GLU A 281 27.48 -36.27 0.80
CA GLU A 281 26.72 -35.93 2.02
C GLU A 281 26.25 -37.21 2.75
N CYS A 282 25.83 -38.24 2.02
CA CYS A 282 25.56 -39.57 2.59
C CYS A 282 26.82 -40.18 3.25
N ASP A 283 28.01 -40.09 2.60
CA ASP A 283 29.27 -40.51 3.17
C ASP A 283 29.69 -39.74 4.44
N LYS A 284 29.35 -38.44 4.52
CA LYS A 284 29.54 -37.65 5.74
C LYS A 284 28.61 -38.15 6.84
N LEU A 285 27.32 -38.35 6.54
CA LEU A 285 26.36 -38.90 7.50
C LEU A 285 26.79 -40.25 8.05
N TYR A 286 27.28 -41.14 7.18
CA TYR A 286 27.80 -42.44 7.55
C TYR A 286 28.94 -42.39 8.59
N ARG A 287 29.82 -41.35 8.51
CA ARG A 287 30.98 -41.18 9.40
C ARG A 287 30.66 -40.37 10.67
N MET A 288 29.50 -39.78 10.79
CA MET A 288 29.14 -38.93 11.94
C MET A 288 28.64 -39.77 13.11
N PRO A 289 28.95 -39.33 14.37
CA PRO A 289 28.35 -39.93 15.55
C PRO A 289 26.82 -39.79 15.55
N TYR A 290 26.13 -40.82 15.96
CA TYR A 290 24.68 -40.84 16.09
C TYR A 290 24.25 -39.76 17.09
N GLY A 291 23.19 -38.97 16.74
CA GLY A 291 22.65 -37.94 17.60
C GLY A 291 23.40 -36.59 17.55
N SER A 292 24.43 -36.44 16.70
CA SER A 292 25.06 -35.14 16.53
C SER A 292 24.09 -34.16 15.84
N HIS A 293 24.12 -32.90 16.25
CA HIS A 293 23.29 -31.82 15.64
C HIS A 293 23.56 -31.69 14.13
N GLU A 294 24.82 -31.88 13.74
CA GLU A 294 25.27 -31.83 12.35
C GLU A 294 24.69 -32.96 11.50
N ALA A 295 24.62 -34.18 12.06
CA ALA A 295 23.95 -35.31 11.40
C ALA A 295 22.48 -35.03 11.15
N SER A 296 21.78 -34.40 12.10
CA SER A 296 20.36 -34.02 11.92
C SER A 296 20.17 -32.98 10.78
N VAL A 297 21.09 -32.03 10.63
CA VAL A 297 21.08 -31.03 9.54
C VAL A 297 21.31 -31.71 8.19
N ILE A 298 22.28 -32.62 8.09
CA ILE A 298 22.57 -33.37 6.86
C ILE A 298 21.39 -34.28 6.47
N ARG A 299 20.78 -34.95 7.44
CA ARG A 299 19.57 -35.77 7.23
C ARG A 299 18.43 -34.97 6.67
N MET A 300 18.09 -33.83 7.30
CA MET A 300 17.03 -32.95 6.82
C MET A 300 17.29 -32.41 5.40
N TYR A 301 18.56 -32.15 5.08
CA TYR A 301 18.97 -31.74 3.75
C TYR A 301 18.77 -32.88 2.73
N LEU A 302 19.27 -34.08 3.03
CA LEU A 302 19.11 -35.24 2.15
C LEU A 302 17.63 -35.57 1.94
N ASP A 303 16.82 -35.60 2.99
CA ASP A 303 15.37 -35.81 2.88
C ASP A 303 14.72 -34.76 1.99
N THR A 304 15.10 -33.50 2.14
CA THR A 304 14.57 -32.41 1.31
C THR A 304 14.94 -32.61 -0.17
N CYS A 305 16.19 -33.01 -0.47
CA CYS A 305 16.63 -33.26 -1.83
C CYS A 305 15.95 -34.50 -2.44
N LEU A 306 15.75 -35.54 -1.62
CA LEU A 306 15.09 -36.81 -2.06
C LEU A 306 13.58 -36.61 -2.31
N GLU A 307 12.94 -35.68 -1.62
CA GLU A 307 11.52 -35.37 -1.83
C GLU A 307 11.25 -34.50 -3.07
N LEU A 308 12.31 -33.89 -3.65
CA LEU A 308 12.15 -33.09 -4.86
C LEU A 308 11.83 -33.97 -6.08
N PRO A 309 10.89 -33.53 -6.92
CA PRO A 309 10.49 -34.28 -8.09
C PRO A 309 11.43 -34.06 -9.29
N TRP A 310 12.67 -34.51 -9.21
CA TRP A 310 13.71 -34.29 -10.23
C TRP A 310 13.30 -34.70 -11.65
N LYS A 311 12.72 -35.89 -11.81
CA LYS A 311 12.28 -36.43 -13.12
C LYS A 311 10.79 -36.70 -13.18
N LYS A 312 10.06 -36.52 -12.10
CA LYS A 312 8.65 -36.86 -12.03
C LYS A 312 7.79 -35.73 -12.61
N SER A 313 7.20 -35.98 -13.78
CA SER A 313 6.31 -35.02 -14.45
C SER A 313 4.86 -35.49 -14.42
N SER A 314 3.93 -34.52 -14.44
CA SER A 314 2.51 -34.75 -14.71
C SER A 314 2.27 -34.96 -16.23
N LYS A 315 1.31 -35.80 -16.62
CA LYS A 315 0.92 -35.97 -18.04
C LYS A 315 0.18 -34.72 -18.52
N GLU A 316 0.82 -33.96 -19.37
CA GLU A 316 0.21 -32.79 -19.98
C GLU A 316 -0.91 -33.14 -20.94
N LYS A 317 -1.91 -32.28 -21.03
CA LYS A 317 -3.04 -32.38 -21.94
C LYS A 317 -3.07 -31.14 -22.81
N LEU A 318 -2.63 -31.27 -24.04
CA LEU A 318 -2.54 -30.20 -25.04
C LEU A 318 -3.77 -30.16 -25.96
N ASP A 319 -4.95 -30.47 -25.42
CA ASP A 319 -6.22 -30.46 -26.19
C ASP A 319 -6.89 -29.08 -26.06
N LEU A 320 -6.84 -28.27 -27.09
CA LEU A 320 -7.41 -26.94 -27.19
C LEU A 320 -8.92 -26.90 -26.93
N VAL A 321 -9.68 -27.84 -27.52
CA VAL A 321 -11.14 -27.90 -27.39
C VAL A 321 -11.55 -28.20 -25.95
N ARG A 322 -10.82 -29.10 -25.32
CA ARG A 322 -11.03 -29.43 -23.92
C ARG A 322 -10.64 -28.24 -23.01
N ALA A 323 -9.51 -27.60 -23.28
CA ALA A 323 -9.05 -26.45 -22.53
C ALA A 323 -10.09 -25.33 -22.59
N GLN A 324 -10.57 -24.97 -23.76
CA GLN A 324 -11.61 -23.97 -23.95
C GLN A 324 -12.89 -24.33 -23.17
N ARG A 325 -13.38 -25.56 -23.25
CA ARG A 325 -14.54 -26.01 -22.49
C ARG A 325 -14.39 -25.86 -20.98
N ILE A 326 -13.20 -26.13 -20.43
CA ILE A 326 -12.93 -26.00 -19.00
C ILE A 326 -12.95 -24.51 -18.62
N LEU A 327 -12.28 -23.65 -19.39
CA LEU A 327 -12.23 -22.23 -19.15
C LEU A 327 -13.62 -21.58 -19.22
N ASP A 328 -14.44 -21.95 -20.23
CA ASP A 328 -15.80 -21.43 -20.39
C ASP A 328 -16.78 -21.95 -19.33
N ARG A 329 -16.56 -23.17 -18.86
CA ARG A 329 -17.33 -23.73 -17.75
C ARG A 329 -17.05 -23.00 -16.45
N ASP A 330 -15.77 -22.67 -16.18
CA ASP A 330 -15.33 -22.16 -14.88
C ASP A 330 -15.33 -20.63 -14.81
N HIS A 331 -15.26 -19.93 -15.96
CA HIS A 331 -15.20 -18.48 -16.03
C HIS A 331 -16.16 -17.93 -17.09
N TYR A 332 -16.99 -17.01 -16.66
CA TYR A 332 -17.82 -16.20 -17.57
C TYR A 332 -17.03 -14.95 -17.99
N GLY A 333 -17.02 -14.62 -19.28
CA GLY A 333 -16.19 -13.55 -19.84
C GLY A 333 -14.70 -13.89 -19.85
N LEU A 334 -13.84 -12.90 -19.68
CA LEU A 334 -12.37 -13.01 -19.70
C LEU A 334 -11.82 -13.53 -21.05
N GLU A 335 -12.46 -13.16 -22.16
CA GLU A 335 -12.17 -13.72 -23.50
C GLU A 335 -10.69 -13.51 -23.90
N LYS A 336 -10.11 -12.31 -23.67
CA LYS A 336 -8.71 -12.00 -23.96
C LYS A 336 -7.73 -12.99 -23.27
N VAL A 337 -7.98 -13.30 -21.98
CA VAL A 337 -7.13 -14.25 -21.24
C VAL A 337 -7.27 -15.66 -21.76
N LYS A 338 -8.52 -16.07 -22.07
CA LYS A 338 -8.80 -17.40 -22.60
C LYS A 338 -8.13 -17.59 -23.95
N GLU A 339 -8.31 -16.63 -24.87
CA GLU A 339 -7.73 -16.66 -26.20
C GLU A 339 -6.21 -16.71 -26.15
N ARG A 340 -5.60 -15.79 -25.37
CA ARG A 340 -4.13 -15.76 -25.22
C ARG A 340 -3.57 -17.07 -24.65
N PHE A 341 -4.27 -17.65 -23.67
CA PHE A 341 -3.85 -18.94 -23.13
C PHE A 341 -3.99 -20.07 -24.16
N LEU A 342 -5.05 -20.08 -24.98
CA LEU A 342 -5.23 -21.08 -26.05
C LEU A 342 -4.17 -20.93 -27.15
N GLU A 343 -3.75 -19.67 -27.47
CA GLU A 343 -2.62 -19.44 -28.38
C GLU A 343 -1.31 -20.04 -27.82
N ILE A 344 -1.01 -19.79 -26.53
CA ILE A 344 0.18 -20.35 -25.86
C ILE A 344 0.13 -21.90 -25.88
N LEU A 345 -1.04 -22.48 -25.63
CA LEU A 345 -1.22 -23.92 -25.67
C LEU A 345 -1.03 -24.49 -27.08
N ALA A 346 -1.51 -23.75 -28.10
CA ALA A 346 -1.33 -24.12 -29.49
C ALA A 346 0.16 -24.08 -29.91
N VAL A 347 0.88 -23.00 -29.53
CA VAL A 347 2.33 -22.87 -29.77
C VAL A 347 3.07 -24.02 -29.10
N LYS A 348 2.75 -24.33 -27.84
CA LYS A 348 3.38 -25.43 -27.10
C LYS A 348 3.08 -26.79 -27.72
N SER A 349 1.91 -26.98 -28.35
CA SER A 349 1.57 -28.18 -29.08
C SER A 349 2.39 -28.37 -30.38
N LEU A 350 2.75 -27.26 -31.04
CA LEU A 350 3.54 -27.27 -32.28
C LEU A 350 5.05 -27.30 -32.01
N ALA A 351 5.48 -26.61 -30.95
CA ALA A 351 6.88 -26.50 -30.56
C ALA A 351 7.07 -26.84 -29.06
N PRO A 352 7.07 -28.15 -28.70
CA PRO A 352 7.13 -28.58 -27.30
C PRO A 352 8.38 -28.11 -26.55
N GLN A 353 9.46 -27.86 -27.29
CA GLN A 353 10.74 -27.40 -26.71
C GLN A 353 10.77 -25.87 -26.43
N GLN A 354 9.79 -25.12 -26.93
CA GLN A 354 9.72 -23.70 -26.68
C GLN A 354 9.23 -23.48 -25.25
N THR A 355 10.13 -22.99 -24.40
CA THR A 355 9.89 -22.69 -22.98
C THR A 355 9.93 -21.18 -22.79
N GLY A 356 9.34 -20.70 -21.70
CA GLY A 356 9.65 -19.38 -21.19
C GLY A 356 8.63 -18.26 -21.41
N GLN A 357 7.40 -18.55 -21.83
CA GLN A 357 6.36 -17.52 -21.79
C GLN A 357 5.81 -17.36 -20.37
N ILE A 358 5.95 -16.17 -19.80
CA ILE A 358 5.46 -15.81 -18.48
C ILE A 358 4.22 -14.95 -18.66
N ILE A 359 3.07 -15.44 -18.23
CA ILE A 359 1.82 -14.70 -18.30
C ILE A 359 1.67 -13.87 -17.03
N CYS A 360 1.48 -12.57 -17.15
CA CYS A 360 1.15 -11.70 -16.04
C CYS A 360 -0.30 -11.20 -16.15
N LEU A 361 -1.13 -11.55 -15.18
CA LEU A 361 -2.51 -11.12 -15.09
C LEU A 361 -2.59 -9.86 -14.23
N VAL A 362 -2.81 -8.72 -14.86
CA VAL A 362 -2.90 -7.41 -14.18
C VAL A 362 -4.36 -6.97 -14.09
N GLY A 363 -4.77 -6.43 -12.96
CA GLY A 363 -6.11 -5.86 -12.82
C GLY A 363 -6.58 -5.77 -11.36
N PRO A 364 -7.75 -5.18 -11.12
CA PRO A 364 -8.24 -4.93 -9.78
C PRO A 364 -8.50 -6.22 -8.99
N PRO A 365 -8.58 -6.13 -7.65
CA PRO A 365 -8.86 -7.28 -6.81
C PRO A 365 -10.25 -7.87 -7.09
N GLY A 366 -10.34 -9.21 -7.10
CA GLY A 366 -11.63 -9.91 -7.23
C GLY A 366 -12.11 -10.15 -8.67
N VAL A 367 -11.31 -9.83 -9.71
CA VAL A 367 -11.64 -10.13 -11.12
C VAL A 367 -11.30 -11.55 -11.55
N GLY A 368 -10.82 -12.39 -10.63
CA GLY A 368 -10.64 -13.82 -10.91
C GLY A 368 -9.24 -14.25 -11.34
N LYS A 369 -8.20 -13.40 -11.20
CA LYS A 369 -6.80 -13.72 -11.55
C LYS A 369 -6.32 -15.07 -11.00
N THR A 370 -6.44 -15.28 -9.71
CA THR A 370 -6.04 -16.53 -9.05
C THR A 370 -6.91 -17.72 -9.44
N SER A 371 -8.20 -17.50 -9.76
CA SER A 371 -9.11 -18.59 -10.13
C SER A 371 -8.87 -19.07 -11.54
N ILE A 372 -8.58 -18.19 -12.50
CA ILE A 372 -8.31 -18.57 -13.88
C ILE A 372 -6.99 -19.36 -14.00
N ALA A 373 -5.95 -19.00 -13.21
CA ALA A 373 -4.71 -19.76 -13.16
C ALA A 373 -4.94 -21.21 -12.70
N ARG A 374 -5.85 -21.42 -11.74
CA ARG A 374 -6.25 -22.78 -11.33
C ARG A 374 -6.96 -23.55 -12.43
N SER A 375 -7.84 -22.90 -13.18
CA SER A 375 -8.55 -23.54 -14.30
C SER A 375 -7.61 -23.84 -15.46
N ILE A 376 -6.60 -23.00 -15.70
CA ILE A 376 -5.50 -23.27 -16.65
C ILE A 376 -4.73 -24.52 -16.23
N ALA A 377 -4.37 -24.67 -14.95
CA ALA A 377 -3.70 -25.87 -14.46
C ALA A 377 -4.57 -27.12 -14.65
N GLN A 378 -5.88 -27.04 -14.43
CA GLN A 378 -6.81 -28.14 -14.66
C GLN A 378 -6.94 -28.46 -16.15
N ALA A 379 -6.96 -27.46 -17.03
CA ALA A 379 -7.05 -27.64 -18.47
C ALA A 379 -5.82 -28.36 -19.02
N THR A 380 -4.63 -27.97 -18.60
CA THR A 380 -3.36 -28.56 -19.00
C THR A 380 -3.03 -29.88 -18.26
N GLY A 381 -3.75 -30.21 -17.19
CA GLY A 381 -3.46 -31.39 -16.36
C GLY A 381 -2.25 -31.23 -15.44
N ARG A 382 -1.75 -30.00 -15.27
CA ARG A 382 -0.63 -29.68 -14.39
C ARG A 382 -1.08 -29.56 -12.93
N LYS A 383 -0.21 -29.83 -12.01
CA LYS A 383 -0.42 -29.56 -10.59
C LYS A 383 -0.32 -28.06 -10.35
N TYR A 384 -1.23 -27.51 -9.56
CA TYR A 384 -1.30 -26.09 -9.23
C TYR A 384 -0.75 -25.81 -7.84
N VAL A 385 0.20 -24.89 -7.74
CA VAL A 385 0.66 -24.36 -6.47
C VAL A 385 0.69 -22.83 -6.53
N ARG A 386 0.34 -22.19 -5.42
CA ARG A 386 0.35 -20.74 -5.28
C ARG A 386 1.49 -20.31 -4.34
N VAL A 387 2.30 -19.39 -4.79
CA VAL A 387 3.34 -18.70 -4.02
C VAL A 387 2.92 -17.26 -3.86
N SER A 388 2.74 -16.79 -2.63
CA SER A 388 2.44 -15.39 -2.37
C SER A 388 3.74 -14.60 -2.27
N LEU A 389 3.88 -13.56 -3.08
CA LEU A 389 5.03 -12.66 -3.08
C LEU A 389 4.76 -11.36 -2.29
N GLY A 390 3.50 -11.11 -1.89
CA GLY A 390 3.15 -9.93 -1.11
C GLY A 390 3.85 -9.90 0.24
N GLY A 391 4.66 -8.85 0.46
CA GLY A 391 5.44 -8.66 1.69
C GLY A 391 6.81 -9.34 1.71
N VAL A 392 7.20 -10.04 0.65
CA VAL A 392 8.56 -10.56 0.49
C VAL A 392 9.51 -9.39 0.29
N SER A 393 10.52 -9.31 1.13
CA SER A 393 11.50 -8.22 1.13
C SER A 393 12.96 -8.70 1.22
N ASP A 394 13.16 -10.01 1.38
CA ASP A 394 14.47 -10.67 1.46
C ASP A 394 14.60 -11.65 0.29
N GLU A 395 15.71 -11.57 -0.42
CA GLU A 395 16.09 -12.50 -1.50
C GLU A 395 16.11 -13.94 -1.00
N ALA A 396 16.54 -14.15 0.23
CA ALA A 396 16.62 -15.47 0.84
C ALA A 396 15.25 -16.17 0.99
N GLU A 397 14.14 -15.44 1.00
CA GLU A 397 12.82 -16.06 0.97
C GLU A 397 12.53 -16.75 -0.38
N ILE A 398 13.12 -16.28 -1.48
CA ILE A 398 12.95 -16.85 -2.83
C ILE A 398 14.01 -17.92 -3.09
N MET A 399 15.28 -17.58 -2.82
CA MET A 399 16.46 -18.39 -3.12
C MET A 399 16.86 -19.35 -1.99
N GLY A 400 16.22 -19.27 -0.81
CA GLY A 400 16.59 -20.07 0.36
C GLY A 400 17.79 -19.53 1.14
N HIS A 401 17.97 -20.07 2.34
CA HIS A 401 19.07 -19.71 3.23
C HIS A 401 20.20 -20.73 3.14
N ARG A 402 21.45 -20.28 3.18
CA ARG A 402 22.61 -21.22 3.20
C ARG A 402 22.54 -22.14 4.41
N ARG A 403 22.84 -23.42 4.22
CA ARG A 403 22.76 -24.47 5.25
C ARG A 403 23.55 -24.21 6.53
N THR A 404 24.53 -23.30 6.49
CA THR A 404 25.36 -22.94 7.64
C THR A 404 24.62 -22.16 8.74
N TYR A 405 23.44 -21.65 8.43
CA TYR A 405 22.64 -20.90 9.40
C TYR A 405 21.66 -21.80 10.15
N VAL A 406 21.53 -21.59 11.44
CA VAL A 406 20.52 -22.28 12.27
C VAL A 406 19.12 -21.87 11.79
N GLY A 407 18.27 -22.85 11.50
CA GLY A 407 16.93 -22.60 10.97
C GLY A 407 16.88 -22.35 9.45
N SER A 408 17.96 -22.67 8.71
CA SER A 408 17.98 -22.58 7.25
C SER A 408 16.90 -23.47 6.63
N MET A 409 16.27 -22.97 5.57
CA MET A 409 15.19 -23.64 4.84
C MET A 409 15.28 -23.34 3.33
N PRO A 410 14.75 -24.23 2.48
CA PRO A 410 14.64 -23.96 1.04
C PRO A 410 13.80 -22.73 0.75
N GLY A 411 14.11 -22.07 -0.34
CA GLY A 411 13.32 -20.94 -0.84
C GLY A 411 11.88 -21.33 -1.21
N ARG A 412 11.04 -20.33 -1.34
CA ARG A 412 9.61 -20.51 -1.65
C ARG A 412 9.37 -21.23 -2.97
N ILE A 413 10.25 -21.06 -3.97
CA ILE A 413 10.13 -21.69 -5.28
C ILE A 413 10.36 -23.21 -5.18
N ILE A 414 11.46 -23.60 -4.59
CA ILE A 414 11.77 -25.04 -4.39
C ILE A 414 10.74 -25.68 -3.46
N SER A 415 10.33 -25.00 -2.41
CA SER A 415 9.26 -25.47 -1.52
C SER A 415 7.93 -25.68 -2.26
N ALA A 416 7.59 -24.81 -3.21
CA ALA A 416 6.40 -24.95 -4.04
C ALA A 416 6.49 -26.12 -5.01
N VAL A 417 7.67 -26.37 -5.61
CA VAL A 417 7.91 -27.53 -6.47
C VAL A 417 7.83 -28.83 -5.67
N LYS A 418 8.42 -28.88 -4.48
CA LYS A 418 8.30 -29.99 -3.52
C LYS A 418 6.83 -30.27 -3.20
N GLN A 419 6.04 -29.25 -2.87
CA GLN A 419 4.61 -29.35 -2.60
C GLN A 419 3.82 -29.88 -3.81
N ALA A 420 4.19 -29.49 -5.03
CA ALA A 420 3.56 -29.97 -6.25
C ALA A 420 3.80 -31.48 -6.48
N GLY A 421 4.98 -31.98 -6.08
CA GLY A 421 5.42 -33.34 -6.27
C GLY A 421 5.63 -33.74 -7.73
N VAL A 422 5.79 -32.76 -8.62
CA VAL A 422 6.09 -32.87 -10.05
C VAL A 422 7.01 -31.74 -10.50
N ASN A 423 7.86 -31.98 -11.51
CA ASN A 423 8.81 -30.98 -12.04
C ASN A 423 8.17 -30.02 -13.08
N ASN A 424 6.95 -30.26 -13.52
CA ASN A 424 6.22 -29.43 -14.47
C ASN A 424 4.91 -28.83 -13.88
N PRO A 425 4.90 -28.28 -12.66
CA PRO A 425 3.70 -27.69 -12.10
C PRO A 425 3.32 -26.39 -12.83
N LEU A 426 2.13 -25.88 -12.53
CA LEU A 426 1.81 -24.47 -12.71
C LEU A 426 2.04 -23.75 -11.38
N LEU A 427 3.00 -22.85 -11.34
CA LEU A 427 3.28 -21.98 -10.20
C LEU A 427 2.61 -20.62 -10.43
N LEU A 428 1.71 -20.27 -9.53
CA LEU A 428 1.12 -18.94 -9.48
C LEU A 428 1.91 -18.06 -8.51
N LEU A 429 2.63 -17.08 -9.04
CA LEU A 429 3.32 -16.05 -8.27
C LEU A 429 2.36 -14.87 -8.05
N ASP A 430 1.75 -14.82 -6.87
CA ASP A 430 0.64 -13.91 -6.59
C ASP A 430 1.14 -12.62 -5.93
N GLU A 431 0.61 -11.47 -6.37
CA GLU A 431 0.92 -10.12 -5.87
C GLU A 431 2.37 -9.68 -6.10
N ILE A 432 2.89 -9.81 -7.34
CA ILE A 432 4.27 -9.41 -7.70
C ILE A 432 4.49 -7.89 -7.59
N ASP A 433 3.43 -7.09 -7.69
CA ASP A 433 3.42 -5.64 -7.50
C ASP A 433 3.62 -5.19 -6.04
N LYS A 434 3.66 -6.15 -5.10
CA LYS A 434 3.85 -5.90 -3.67
C LYS A 434 5.19 -6.41 -3.15
N LEU A 435 6.15 -6.63 -4.03
CA LEU A 435 7.53 -6.92 -3.63
C LEU A 435 8.11 -5.74 -2.87
N GLY A 436 8.68 -6.00 -1.69
CA GLY A 436 9.34 -4.98 -0.88
C GLY A 436 10.75 -4.70 -1.42
N GLN A 437 11.18 -3.44 -1.32
CA GLN A 437 12.59 -3.07 -1.52
C GLN A 437 13.21 -2.84 -0.15
N ASN A 438 14.23 -3.61 0.22
CA ASN A 438 14.96 -3.45 1.46
C ASN A 438 16.47 -3.46 1.22
N PHE A 439 17.23 -2.87 2.15
CA PHE A 439 18.71 -2.89 2.15
C PHE A 439 19.34 -4.30 2.29
N LYS A 440 18.55 -5.34 2.53
CA LYS A 440 19.04 -6.71 2.81
C LYS A 440 19.04 -7.65 1.60
N GLY A 441 18.63 -7.20 0.43
CA GLY A 441 18.59 -8.00 -0.79
C GLY A 441 17.55 -7.50 -1.77
N ASP A 442 17.64 -7.96 -3.01
CA ASP A 442 16.71 -7.61 -4.08
C ASP A 442 15.91 -8.85 -4.53
N PRO A 443 14.69 -9.05 -3.97
CA PRO A 443 13.86 -10.17 -4.37
C PRO A 443 13.44 -10.12 -5.85
N ALA A 444 13.48 -8.94 -6.50
CA ALA A 444 13.20 -8.82 -7.92
C ALA A 444 14.32 -9.46 -8.76
N SER A 445 15.58 -9.28 -8.38
CA SER A 445 16.71 -9.95 -9.04
C SER A 445 16.66 -11.47 -8.88
N ALA A 446 16.31 -11.98 -7.69
CA ALA A 446 16.10 -13.40 -7.48
C ALA A 446 14.98 -13.99 -8.37
N LEU A 447 13.89 -13.24 -8.54
CA LEU A 447 12.80 -13.64 -9.43
C LEU A 447 13.19 -13.59 -10.91
N LEU A 448 14.10 -12.71 -11.32
CA LEU A 448 14.63 -12.71 -12.68
C LEU A 448 15.32 -14.03 -13.02
N GLU A 449 16.15 -14.55 -12.11
CA GLU A 449 16.82 -15.86 -12.29
C GLU A 449 15.80 -17.00 -12.39
N VAL A 450 14.73 -16.96 -11.58
CA VAL A 450 13.66 -17.97 -11.62
C VAL A 450 12.86 -17.92 -12.92
N LEU A 451 12.59 -16.73 -13.42
CA LEU A 451 11.69 -16.49 -14.54
C LEU A 451 12.39 -16.46 -15.89
N ASP A 452 13.69 -16.19 -15.92
CA ASP A 452 14.45 -16.14 -17.17
C ASP A 452 14.62 -17.52 -17.79
N PRO A 453 14.10 -17.79 -19.01
CA PRO A 453 14.22 -19.08 -19.65
C PRO A 453 15.65 -19.54 -19.94
N GLU A 454 16.59 -18.58 -20.03
CA GLU A 454 18.00 -18.88 -20.27
C GLU A 454 18.73 -19.33 -18.99
N GLN A 455 18.24 -18.94 -17.83
CA GLN A 455 18.85 -19.20 -16.53
C GLN A 455 18.11 -20.25 -15.71
N ASN A 456 16.79 -20.36 -15.84
CA ASN A 456 15.95 -21.18 -14.98
C ASN A 456 16.16 -22.70 -15.14
N ALA A 457 16.82 -23.14 -16.22
CA ALA A 457 17.20 -24.55 -16.40
C ALA A 457 18.27 -25.00 -15.40
N GLU A 458 19.09 -24.08 -14.88
CA GLU A 458 20.16 -24.33 -13.92
C GLU A 458 19.91 -23.58 -12.60
N PHE A 459 18.65 -23.33 -12.25
CA PHE A 459 18.29 -22.61 -11.03
C PHE A 459 18.89 -23.26 -9.78
N THR A 460 19.58 -22.49 -8.96
CA THR A 460 20.25 -22.98 -7.77
C THR A 460 19.73 -22.31 -6.50
N ASP A 461 18.95 -23.02 -5.71
CA ASP A 461 18.53 -22.59 -4.37
C ASP A 461 19.71 -22.69 -3.39
N HIS A 462 19.90 -21.69 -2.54
CA HIS A 462 21.03 -21.61 -1.60
C HIS A 462 21.02 -22.72 -0.54
N TYR A 463 19.84 -23.25 -0.19
CA TYR A 463 19.72 -24.38 0.74
C TYR A 463 20.06 -25.70 0.06
N ILE A 464 19.51 -25.93 -1.13
CA ILE A 464 19.72 -27.16 -1.89
C ILE A 464 21.13 -27.22 -2.47
N ASP A 465 21.66 -26.08 -2.94
CA ASP A 465 22.98 -25.93 -3.56
C ASP A 465 23.24 -26.95 -4.69
N LEU A 466 22.16 -27.30 -5.42
CA LEU A 466 22.16 -28.16 -6.58
C LEU A 466 21.32 -27.50 -7.68
N PRO A 467 21.75 -27.57 -8.96
CA PRO A 467 20.96 -27.02 -10.05
C PRO A 467 19.67 -27.85 -10.21
N PHE A 468 18.55 -27.14 -10.22
CA PHE A 468 17.21 -27.70 -10.44
C PHE A 468 16.57 -27.07 -11.69
N ASP A 469 16.13 -27.92 -12.63
CA ASP A 469 15.54 -27.48 -13.88
C ASP A 469 14.08 -26.99 -13.68
N LEU A 470 13.87 -25.67 -13.79
CA LEU A 470 12.57 -25.02 -13.76
C LEU A 470 11.99 -24.73 -15.15
N SER A 471 12.66 -25.13 -16.24
CA SER A 471 12.24 -24.83 -17.61
C SER A 471 10.87 -25.42 -17.99
N ASN A 472 10.48 -26.51 -17.33
CA ASN A 472 9.20 -27.17 -17.52
C ASN A 472 8.06 -26.60 -16.67
N VAL A 473 8.36 -25.68 -15.75
CA VAL A 473 7.38 -25.00 -14.90
C VAL A 473 6.61 -23.97 -15.72
N LEU A 474 5.29 -23.95 -15.59
CA LEU A 474 4.48 -22.89 -16.15
C LEU A 474 4.28 -21.79 -15.11
N PHE A 475 4.92 -20.65 -15.33
CA PHE A 475 4.78 -19.50 -14.44
C PHE A 475 3.60 -18.62 -14.88
N ILE A 476 2.73 -18.34 -13.93
CA ILE A 476 1.71 -17.30 -14.07
C ILE A 476 1.91 -16.32 -12.91
N THR A 477 2.00 -15.03 -13.21
CA THR A 477 2.12 -13.98 -12.21
C THR A 477 0.82 -13.19 -12.10
N THR A 478 0.57 -12.56 -10.96
CA THR A 478 -0.56 -11.64 -10.80
C THR A 478 -0.09 -10.32 -10.20
N ALA A 479 -0.67 -9.24 -10.67
CA ALA A 479 -0.49 -7.91 -10.11
C ALA A 479 -1.83 -7.17 -10.03
N ASN A 480 -1.93 -6.20 -9.14
CA ASN A 480 -3.08 -5.29 -9.14
C ASN A 480 -2.79 -4.04 -9.98
N ASP A 481 -1.53 -3.64 -10.04
CA ASP A 481 -1.06 -2.43 -10.70
C ASP A 481 0.23 -2.73 -11.48
N ALA A 482 0.18 -2.57 -12.80
CA ALA A 482 1.33 -2.82 -13.68
C ALA A 482 2.49 -1.86 -13.41
N SER A 483 2.20 -0.62 -13.03
CA SER A 483 3.21 0.43 -12.81
C SER A 483 4.12 0.13 -11.61
N ARG A 484 3.68 -0.75 -10.70
CA ARG A 484 4.44 -1.17 -9.51
C ARG A 484 5.29 -2.41 -9.73
N ILE A 485 5.18 -3.04 -10.88
CA ILE A 485 6.03 -4.17 -11.22
C ILE A 485 7.44 -3.63 -11.53
N PRO A 486 8.50 -4.20 -10.94
CA PRO A 486 9.87 -3.81 -11.30
C PRO A 486 10.12 -3.93 -12.80
N GLY A 487 10.69 -2.87 -13.41
CA GLY A 487 10.87 -2.76 -14.87
C GLY A 487 11.50 -4.00 -15.52
N PRO A 488 12.62 -4.54 -15.00
CA PRO A 488 13.24 -5.73 -15.57
C PRO A 488 12.36 -6.98 -15.59
N LEU A 489 11.45 -7.12 -14.61
CA LEU A 489 10.46 -8.20 -14.60
C LEU A 489 9.33 -7.93 -15.58
N TYR A 490 8.89 -6.67 -15.66
CA TYR A 490 7.82 -6.25 -16.59
C TYR A 490 8.16 -6.57 -18.04
N ASP A 491 9.38 -6.29 -18.48
CA ASP A 491 9.85 -6.49 -19.85
C ASP A 491 9.91 -7.96 -20.27
N ARG A 492 9.91 -8.90 -19.31
CA ARG A 492 9.94 -10.35 -19.56
C ARG A 492 8.57 -11.01 -19.50
N MET A 493 7.53 -10.28 -19.17
CA MET A 493 6.18 -10.82 -18.96
C MET A 493 5.25 -10.44 -20.09
N ASP A 494 4.39 -11.38 -20.49
CA ASP A 494 3.24 -11.12 -21.33
C ASP A 494 2.09 -10.59 -20.49
N ILE A 495 1.88 -9.28 -20.54
CA ILE A 495 0.91 -8.57 -19.70
C ILE A 495 -0.48 -8.71 -20.30
N ILE A 496 -1.40 -9.27 -19.52
CA ILE A 496 -2.83 -9.36 -19.88
C ILE A 496 -3.64 -8.55 -18.87
N GLU A 497 -4.18 -7.45 -19.31
CA GLU A 497 -5.01 -6.60 -18.48
C GLU A 497 -6.43 -7.15 -18.34
N LEU A 498 -6.89 -7.23 -17.12
CA LEU A 498 -8.22 -7.63 -16.71
C LEU A 498 -9.00 -6.42 -16.21
N GLY A 499 -9.97 -5.97 -17.00
CA GLY A 499 -10.85 -4.86 -16.63
C GLY A 499 -11.86 -5.22 -15.54
N SER A 500 -12.66 -4.23 -15.17
CA SER A 500 -13.78 -4.41 -14.26
C SER A 500 -14.93 -5.17 -14.91
N TYR A 501 -15.64 -5.98 -14.12
CA TYR A 501 -16.85 -6.66 -14.59
C TYR A 501 -18.02 -5.71 -14.74
N THR A 502 -18.77 -5.89 -15.81
CA THR A 502 -20.07 -5.25 -16.03
C THR A 502 -21.13 -5.78 -15.06
N LEU A 503 -22.27 -5.08 -14.94
CA LEU A 503 -23.38 -5.58 -14.13
C LEU A 503 -23.86 -6.96 -14.61
N GLU A 504 -23.97 -7.15 -15.94
CA GLU A 504 -24.42 -8.43 -16.50
C GLU A 504 -23.43 -9.55 -16.24
N GLU A 505 -22.13 -9.28 -16.37
CA GLU A 505 -21.09 -10.26 -16.03
C GLU A 505 -21.14 -10.63 -14.55
N LYS A 506 -21.28 -9.64 -13.64
CA LYS A 506 -21.43 -9.90 -12.21
C LYS A 506 -22.64 -10.75 -11.89
N LEU A 507 -23.78 -10.50 -12.53
CA LEU A 507 -25.01 -11.30 -12.38
C LEU A 507 -24.81 -12.74 -12.88
N ASN A 508 -24.18 -12.92 -14.04
CA ASN A 508 -23.88 -14.23 -14.59
C ASN A 508 -22.88 -15.00 -13.74
N ILE A 509 -21.80 -14.36 -13.30
CA ILE A 509 -20.80 -14.96 -12.39
C ILE A 509 -21.45 -15.36 -11.07
N ALA A 510 -22.28 -14.48 -10.50
CA ALA A 510 -22.97 -14.76 -9.24
C ALA A 510 -23.90 -15.97 -9.36
N SER A 511 -24.75 -16.00 -10.41
CA SER A 511 -25.75 -17.06 -10.60
C SER A 511 -25.12 -18.41 -10.96
N ARG A 512 -24.11 -18.41 -11.86
CA ARG A 512 -23.49 -19.63 -12.36
C ARG A 512 -22.48 -20.23 -11.37
N HIS A 513 -21.72 -19.38 -10.65
CA HIS A 513 -20.56 -19.82 -9.88
C HIS A 513 -20.66 -19.48 -8.37
N LEU A 514 -20.85 -18.20 -7.99
CA LEU A 514 -20.71 -17.79 -6.58
C LEU A 514 -21.79 -18.39 -5.69
N ILE A 515 -23.06 -18.33 -6.11
CA ILE A 515 -24.19 -18.87 -5.33
C ILE A 515 -23.99 -20.37 -5.11
N LYS A 516 -23.69 -21.13 -6.14
CA LYS A 516 -23.46 -22.58 -6.03
C LYS A 516 -22.31 -22.92 -5.08
N LYS A 517 -21.21 -22.17 -5.20
CA LYS A 517 -20.02 -22.32 -4.35
C LYS A 517 -20.36 -22.04 -2.89
N GLN A 518 -21.08 -20.95 -2.62
CA GLN A 518 -21.43 -20.54 -1.26
C GLN A 518 -22.49 -21.46 -0.64
N LEU A 519 -23.50 -21.91 -1.38
CA LEU A 519 -24.47 -22.92 -0.92
C LEU A 519 -23.75 -24.18 -0.46
N LYS A 520 -22.85 -24.72 -1.30
CA LYS A 520 -22.05 -25.90 -0.96
C LYS A 520 -21.20 -25.70 0.30
N LYS A 521 -20.55 -24.53 0.41
CA LYS A 521 -19.70 -24.20 1.56
C LYS A 521 -20.46 -24.10 2.87
N HIS A 522 -21.72 -23.64 2.83
CA HIS A 522 -22.56 -23.47 4.02
C HIS A 522 -23.55 -24.64 4.24
N GLY A 523 -23.46 -25.72 3.46
CA GLY A 523 -24.32 -26.89 3.62
C GLY A 523 -25.80 -26.67 3.28
N ILE A 524 -26.13 -25.62 2.50
CA ILE A 524 -27.50 -25.27 2.14
C ILE A 524 -27.86 -25.90 0.79
N LYS A 525 -29.01 -26.54 0.71
CA LYS A 525 -29.53 -27.10 -0.56
C LYS A 525 -30.07 -25.98 -1.46
N ALA A 526 -29.88 -26.13 -2.79
CA ALA A 526 -30.39 -25.16 -3.77
C ALA A 526 -31.93 -25.00 -3.76
N SER A 527 -32.66 -25.96 -3.21
CA SER A 527 -34.13 -25.87 -2.96
C SER A 527 -34.48 -24.92 -1.81
N GLN A 528 -33.59 -24.81 -0.79
CA GLN A 528 -33.82 -24.04 0.44
C GLN A 528 -33.51 -22.55 0.29
N LEU A 529 -32.55 -22.18 -0.59
CA LEU A 529 -32.20 -20.77 -0.82
C LEU A 529 -32.10 -20.48 -2.31
N LYS A 530 -32.91 -19.53 -2.75
CA LYS A 530 -32.94 -19.02 -4.13
C LYS A 530 -32.70 -17.52 -4.18
N PHE A 531 -32.11 -17.04 -5.24
CA PHE A 531 -31.95 -15.62 -5.51
C PHE A 531 -32.79 -15.26 -6.74
N SER A 532 -33.71 -14.30 -6.58
CA SER A 532 -34.40 -13.72 -7.72
C SER A 532 -33.45 -12.86 -8.55
N LYS A 533 -33.65 -12.76 -9.86
CA LYS A 533 -32.83 -11.90 -10.74
C LYS A 533 -32.86 -10.43 -10.27
N ALA A 534 -34.01 -9.94 -9.82
CA ALA A 534 -34.17 -8.60 -9.28
C ALA A 534 -33.41 -8.43 -7.95
N GLY A 535 -33.51 -9.41 -7.03
CA GLY A 535 -32.80 -9.39 -5.76
C GLY A 535 -31.27 -9.44 -5.93
N LEU A 536 -30.80 -10.25 -6.91
CA LEU A 536 -29.37 -10.31 -7.21
C LEU A 536 -28.88 -8.99 -7.84
N LYS A 537 -29.68 -8.37 -8.72
CA LYS A 537 -29.38 -7.04 -9.28
C LYS A 537 -29.29 -5.99 -8.19
N GLU A 538 -30.26 -5.94 -7.29
CA GLU A 538 -30.25 -5.02 -6.15
C GLU A 538 -29.07 -5.25 -5.21
N LEU A 539 -28.69 -6.52 -4.99
CA LEU A 539 -27.50 -6.87 -4.21
C LEU A 539 -26.23 -6.28 -4.83
N VAL A 540 -26.09 -6.34 -6.14
CA VAL A 540 -24.93 -5.77 -6.85
C VAL A 540 -24.95 -4.25 -6.82
N GLU A 541 -26.07 -3.62 -7.18
CA GLU A 541 -26.16 -2.15 -7.32
C GLU A 541 -26.26 -1.42 -5.98
N GLY A 542 -27.00 -1.99 -5.01
CA GLY A 542 -27.27 -1.33 -3.72
C GLY A 542 -26.28 -1.64 -2.60
N TYR A 543 -25.53 -2.73 -2.71
CA TYR A 543 -24.67 -3.19 -1.61
C TYR A 543 -23.20 -3.42 -2.01
N THR A 544 -22.84 -3.32 -3.31
CA THR A 544 -21.47 -3.45 -3.76
C THR A 544 -21.02 -2.27 -4.63
N ARG A 545 -19.78 -1.83 -4.43
CA ARG A 545 -19.10 -0.86 -5.29
C ARG A 545 -17.66 -1.37 -5.46
N GLU A 546 -17.46 -2.30 -6.40
CA GLU A 546 -16.17 -2.96 -6.65
C GLU A 546 -16.01 -3.30 -8.13
N ALA A 547 -14.77 -3.34 -8.61
CA ALA A 547 -14.44 -3.76 -9.97
C ALA A 547 -14.72 -5.25 -10.20
N GLY A 548 -14.35 -6.10 -9.24
CA GLY A 548 -14.54 -7.54 -9.28
C GLY A 548 -15.83 -8.02 -8.61
N VAL A 549 -15.77 -9.21 -8.01
CA VAL A 549 -16.90 -9.89 -7.35
C VAL A 549 -16.57 -10.37 -5.93
N ARG A 550 -15.51 -9.85 -5.31
CA ARG A 550 -15.06 -10.31 -3.98
C ARG A 550 -16.02 -9.90 -2.85
N THR A 551 -16.50 -8.66 -2.88
CA THR A 551 -17.48 -8.17 -1.91
C THR A 551 -18.84 -8.83 -2.16
N LEU A 552 -19.24 -9.00 -3.42
CA LEU A 552 -20.42 -9.72 -3.81
C LEU A 552 -20.41 -11.16 -3.27
N GLU A 553 -19.31 -11.88 -3.41
CA GLU A 553 -19.14 -13.22 -2.83
C GLU A 553 -19.29 -13.21 -1.31
N ARG A 554 -18.72 -12.21 -0.61
CA ARG A 554 -18.85 -12.05 0.85
C ARG A 554 -20.29 -11.76 1.28
N LEU A 555 -21.03 -10.97 0.50
CA LEU A 555 -22.44 -10.67 0.79
C LEU A 555 -23.34 -11.89 0.55
N ILE A 556 -23.13 -12.63 -0.55
CA ILE A 556 -23.80 -13.90 -0.79
C ILE A 556 -23.53 -14.87 0.37
N ALA A 557 -22.29 -14.98 0.84
CA ALA A 557 -21.93 -15.77 2.01
C ALA A 557 -22.63 -15.29 3.29
N SER A 558 -22.80 -13.98 3.47
CA SER A 558 -23.52 -13.41 4.60
C SER A 558 -25.00 -13.77 4.57
N VAL A 559 -25.63 -13.68 3.39
CA VAL A 559 -27.02 -14.15 3.19
C VAL A 559 -27.13 -15.63 3.50
N CYS A 560 -26.20 -16.46 2.99
CA CYS A 560 -26.18 -17.90 3.29
C CYS A 560 -26.10 -18.17 4.80
N ARG A 561 -25.21 -17.47 5.55
CA ARG A 561 -25.13 -17.66 7.01
C ARG A 561 -26.42 -17.30 7.74
N LYS A 562 -27.09 -16.20 7.35
CA LYS A 562 -28.38 -15.81 7.96
C LYS A 562 -29.47 -16.81 7.67
N VAL A 563 -29.56 -17.29 6.43
CA VAL A 563 -30.53 -18.33 6.05
C VAL A 563 -30.20 -19.66 6.71
N ALA A 564 -28.91 -20.03 6.86
CA ALA A 564 -28.52 -21.21 7.63
C ALA A 564 -28.99 -21.13 9.08
N LYS A 565 -28.89 -19.93 9.71
CA LYS A 565 -29.45 -19.70 11.04
C LYS A 565 -30.97 -19.93 11.06
N MET A 566 -31.72 -19.42 10.06
CA MET A 566 -33.19 -19.64 9.96
C MET A 566 -33.52 -21.11 9.81
N ILE A 567 -32.81 -21.85 8.95
CA ILE A 567 -32.99 -23.30 8.74
C ILE A 567 -32.80 -24.09 10.05
N VAL A 568 -31.83 -23.74 10.87
CA VAL A 568 -31.54 -24.43 12.13
C VAL A 568 -32.52 -24.01 13.23
N SER A 569 -32.98 -22.76 13.22
CA SER A 569 -33.89 -22.23 14.24
C SER A 569 -35.35 -22.57 14.01
N ASP A 570 -35.75 -22.92 12.79
CA ASP A 570 -37.12 -23.23 12.43
C ASP A 570 -37.21 -24.62 11.76
N PRO A 571 -37.72 -25.64 12.47
CA PRO A 571 -37.86 -26.99 11.93
C PRO A 571 -38.84 -27.10 10.72
N GLU A 572 -39.78 -26.15 10.57
CA GLU A 572 -40.73 -26.10 9.45
C GLU A 572 -40.23 -25.29 8.26
N PHE A 573 -39.00 -24.79 8.32
CA PHE A 573 -38.41 -23.99 7.24
C PHE A 573 -38.35 -24.76 5.91
N THR A 574 -39.03 -24.24 4.89
CA THR A 574 -39.11 -24.89 3.59
C THR A 574 -38.12 -24.28 2.59
N SER A 575 -38.24 -22.99 2.33
CA SER A 575 -37.37 -22.28 1.39
C SER A 575 -37.43 -20.77 1.62
N PHE A 576 -36.32 -20.08 1.25
CA PHE A 576 -36.24 -18.64 1.26
C PHE A 576 -35.83 -18.14 -0.11
N THR A 577 -36.50 -17.10 -0.62
CA THR A 577 -36.12 -16.45 -1.89
C THR A 577 -35.68 -15.02 -1.59
N VAL A 578 -34.43 -14.71 -1.96
CA VAL A 578 -33.89 -13.37 -1.84
C VAL A 578 -34.51 -12.48 -2.92
N LYS A 579 -35.26 -11.47 -2.47
CA LYS A 579 -35.90 -10.44 -3.29
C LYS A 579 -35.39 -9.06 -2.86
N PRO A 580 -35.59 -7.98 -3.64
CA PRO A 580 -35.19 -6.63 -3.24
C PRO A 580 -35.74 -6.22 -1.87
N GLU A 581 -37.00 -6.57 -1.58
CA GLU A 581 -37.73 -6.14 -0.38
C GLU A 581 -37.15 -6.77 0.92
N ASN A 582 -36.49 -7.91 0.83
CA ASN A 582 -35.96 -8.60 2.00
C ASN A 582 -34.43 -8.45 2.18
N LEU A 583 -33.73 -7.78 1.26
CA LEU A 583 -32.30 -7.55 1.37
C LEU A 583 -31.95 -6.66 2.56
N GLU A 584 -32.74 -5.65 2.84
CA GLU A 584 -32.51 -4.75 3.97
C GLU A 584 -32.59 -5.48 5.32
N SER A 585 -33.52 -6.39 5.49
CA SER A 585 -33.60 -7.22 6.71
C SER A 585 -32.42 -8.18 6.85
N LEU A 586 -31.84 -8.62 5.72
CA LEU A 586 -30.70 -9.53 5.69
C LEU A 586 -29.35 -8.81 5.81
N LEU A 587 -29.16 -7.64 5.23
CA LEU A 587 -27.85 -7.00 5.09
C LEU A 587 -27.77 -5.60 5.71
N GLY A 588 -28.91 -5.09 6.22
CA GLY A 588 -29.04 -3.71 6.70
C GLY A 588 -29.43 -2.74 5.57
N PRO A 589 -29.47 -1.45 5.86
CA PRO A 589 -29.89 -0.44 4.90
C PRO A 589 -29.01 -0.43 3.65
N ARG A 590 -29.59 -0.02 2.55
CA ARG A 590 -28.91 0.15 1.27
C ARG A 590 -27.68 1.05 1.45
N LYS A 591 -26.52 0.62 0.97
CA LYS A 591 -25.25 1.33 1.16
C LYS A 591 -24.97 2.35 0.05
N PHE A 592 -25.41 2.06 -1.16
CA PHE A 592 -25.15 2.87 -2.33
C PHE A 592 -26.49 3.25 -2.98
N THR A 593 -26.79 4.53 -2.97
CA THR A 593 -27.89 5.11 -3.77
C THR A 593 -27.42 5.27 -5.21
N LYS A 594 -28.37 5.25 -6.15
CA LYS A 594 -28.03 5.68 -7.52
C LYS A 594 -27.67 7.15 -7.46
N ASP A 595 -26.52 7.52 -8.04
CA ASP A 595 -26.18 8.90 -8.24
C ASP A 595 -27.32 9.49 -9.08
N GLN A 596 -28.10 10.39 -8.50
CA GLN A 596 -29.13 11.11 -9.26
C GLN A 596 -28.38 12.11 -10.13
N LEU A 597 -28.31 11.83 -11.43
CA LEU A 597 -28.00 12.90 -12.40
C LEU A 597 -28.92 14.08 -12.11
N ALA A 598 -28.36 15.28 -12.14
CA ALA A 598 -29.21 16.46 -12.25
C ALA A 598 -30.12 16.22 -13.47
N GLY A 599 -31.44 16.06 -13.25
CA GLY A 599 -32.40 15.74 -14.32
C GLY A 599 -32.66 16.91 -15.22
N GLU A 600 -31.93 18.02 -15.06
CA GLU A 600 -32.12 19.30 -15.74
C GLU A 600 -30.76 19.85 -16.21
N ASP A 601 -30.79 20.54 -17.33
CA ASP A 601 -29.63 21.23 -17.88
C ASP A 601 -29.24 22.38 -16.95
N THR A 602 -28.01 22.32 -16.42
CA THR A 602 -27.56 23.22 -15.36
C THR A 602 -26.35 24.05 -15.81
N ILE A 603 -26.29 25.30 -15.38
CA ILE A 603 -25.16 26.20 -15.64
C ILE A 603 -23.99 25.80 -14.70
N GLY A 604 -22.80 25.66 -15.28
CA GLY A 604 -21.58 25.41 -14.51
C GLY A 604 -21.43 23.99 -14.00
N LEU A 605 -22.33 23.06 -14.32
CA LEU A 605 -22.24 21.63 -13.94
C LEU A 605 -22.02 20.76 -15.16
N VAL A 606 -20.98 19.96 -15.14
CA VAL A 606 -20.60 19.02 -16.24
C VAL A 606 -20.36 17.63 -15.70
N ASN A 607 -20.88 16.64 -16.40
CA ASN A 607 -20.58 15.23 -16.11
C ASN A 607 -19.25 14.81 -16.75
N GLY A 608 -18.16 14.85 -16.00
CA GLY A 608 -16.90 14.21 -16.35
C GLY A 608 -16.96 12.71 -16.14
N LEU A 609 -15.98 11.99 -16.67
CA LEU A 609 -15.80 10.54 -16.49
C LEU A 609 -14.43 10.25 -15.88
N ALA A 610 -14.42 9.59 -14.74
CA ALA A 610 -13.22 9.16 -14.06
C ALA A 610 -13.09 7.65 -14.08
N TRP A 611 -11.85 7.19 -13.97
CA TRP A 611 -11.51 5.80 -13.73
C TRP A 611 -10.85 5.66 -12.37
N THR A 612 -11.30 4.69 -11.59
CA THR A 612 -10.80 4.38 -10.25
C THR A 612 -10.47 2.90 -10.14
N SER A 613 -9.77 2.52 -9.07
CA SER A 613 -9.48 1.10 -8.79
C SER A 613 -10.72 0.21 -8.62
N VAL A 614 -11.90 0.82 -8.47
CA VAL A 614 -13.19 0.12 -8.34
C VAL A 614 -14.00 0.13 -9.63
N GLY A 615 -13.55 0.80 -10.67
CA GLY A 615 -14.18 0.91 -11.99
C GLY A 615 -14.36 2.35 -12.45
N GLY A 616 -15.17 2.56 -13.48
CA GLY A 616 -15.53 3.90 -13.93
C GLY A 616 -16.59 4.54 -13.04
N GLU A 617 -16.51 5.86 -12.88
CA GLU A 617 -17.45 6.68 -12.12
C GLU A 617 -17.77 7.97 -12.89
N LEU A 618 -18.98 8.51 -12.65
CA LEU A 618 -19.26 9.89 -13.03
C LEU A 618 -18.49 10.82 -12.08
N LEU A 619 -17.91 11.85 -12.67
CA LEU A 619 -17.22 12.91 -11.98
C LEU A 619 -17.93 14.22 -12.26
N PRO A 620 -18.94 14.59 -11.48
CA PRO A 620 -19.55 15.90 -11.62
C PRO A 620 -18.50 16.97 -11.31
N ILE A 621 -18.43 17.98 -12.18
CA ILE A 621 -17.54 19.13 -12.00
C ILE A 621 -18.43 20.36 -11.97
N GLU A 622 -18.40 21.04 -10.85
CA GLU A 622 -19.15 22.28 -10.57
C GLU A 622 -18.23 23.46 -10.67
N VAL A 623 -18.65 24.49 -11.37
CA VAL A 623 -17.95 25.76 -11.46
C VAL A 623 -18.88 26.90 -11.07
N ALA A 624 -18.46 27.65 -10.07
CA ALA A 624 -19.10 28.89 -9.67
C ALA A 624 -18.20 30.07 -10.04
N VAL A 625 -18.79 31.09 -10.63
CA VAL A 625 -18.14 32.36 -10.94
C VAL A 625 -18.78 33.46 -10.11
N MET A 626 -17.96 34.24 -9.43
CA MET A 626 -18.40 35.34 -8.56
C MET A 626 -17.55 36.59 -8.80
N GLU A 627 -18.08 37.76 -8.45
CA GLU A 627 -17.27 38.98 -8.47
C GLU A 627 -16.09 38.86 -7.52
N GLY A 628 -14.89 39.23 -7.97
CA GLY A 628 -13.70 39.04 -7.20
C GLY A 628 -12.44 39.68 -7.79
N THR A 629 -11.30 39.17 -7.48
CA THR A 629 -9.97 39.69 -7.82
C THR A 629 -9.15 38.78 -8.72
N GLY A 630 -9.77 37.75 -9.33
CA GLY A 630 -9.10 36.79 -10.20
C GLY A 630 -8.56 35.56 -9.46
N LYS A 631 -9.07 35.26 -8.26
CA LYS A 631 -8.66 34.09 -7.52
C LYS A 631 -9.27 32.84 -8.13
N ILE A 632 -8.47 31.78 -8.21
CA ILE A 632 -8.89 30.45 -8.62
C ILE A 632 -8.86 29.57 -7.38
N GLN A 633 -10.02 29.02 -7.01
CA GLN A 633 -10.16 28.06 -5.92
C GLN A 633 -10.45 26.68 -6.48
N LEU A 634 -9.73 25.68 -5.99
CA LEU A 634 -9.91 24.29 -6.38
C LEU A 634 -10.22 23.47 -5.13
N THR A 635 -11.36 22.77 -5.12
CA THR A 635 -11.76 21.94 -3.98
C THR A 635 -12.25 20.56 -4.45
N GLY A 636 -12.22 19.55 -3.55
CA GLY A 636 -12.67 18.19 -3.86
C GLY A 636 -11.55 17.14 -3.88
N SER A 637 -10.47 17.31 -3.09
CA SER A 637 -9.32 16.39 -3.04
C SER A 637 -8.68 16.13 -4.40
N LEU A 638 -8.38 17.20 -5.14
CA LEU A 638 -7.77 17.14 -6.47
C LEU A 638 -6.27 16.90 -6.35
N GLY A 639 -5.76 15.89 -7.03
CA GLY A 639 -4.32 15.64 -7.21
C GLY A 639 -3.67 16.66 -8.14
N ASP A 640 -2.35 16.61 -8.27
CA ASP A 640 -1.59 17.62 -9.02
C ASP A 640 -1.90 17.58 -10.52
N GLY A 641 -2.11 16.42 -11.11
CA GLY A 641 -2.52 16.29 -12.52
C GLY A 641 -3.89 16.96 -12.80
N MET A 642 -4.84 16.88 -11.86
CA MET A 642 -6.11 17.59 -12.00
C MET A 642 -5.99 19.10 -11.79
N LYS A 643 -5.10 19.55 -10.91
CA LYS A 643 -4.83 20.99 -10.71
C LYS A 643 -4.18 21.61 -11.96
N GLU A 644 -3.22 20.91 -12.57
CA GLU A 644 -2.64 21.29 -13.86
C GLU A 644 -3.69 21.38 -14.96
N SER A 645 -4.57 20.38 -15.02
CA SER A 645 -5.66 20.31 -15.98
C SER A 645 -6.63 21.50 -15.84
N ALA A 646 -6.93 21.90 -14.61
CA ALA A 646 -7.72 23.11 -14.32
C ALA A 646 -7.02 24.37 -14.82
N GLY A 647 -5.72 24.51 -14.57
CA GLY A 647 -4.90 25.61 -15.07
C GLY A 647 -4.86 25.69 -16.60
N ALA A 648 -4.68 24.53 -17.25
CA ALA A 648 -4.72 24.42 -18.71
C ALA A 648 -6.09 24.79 -19.29
N ALA A 649 -7.18 24.33 -18.68
CA ALA A 649 -8.54 24.64 -19.08
C ALA A 649 -8.82 26.16 -18.99
N ILE A 650 -8.49 26.79 -17.87
CA ILE A 650 -8.66 28.23 -17.67
C ILE A 650 -7.86 29.01 -18.73
N THR A 651 -6.61 28.64 -18.96
CA THR A 651 -5.76 29.29 -19.95
C THR A 651 -6.33 29.13 -21.35
N CYS A 652 -6.81 27.94 -21.69
CA CYS A 652 -7.44 27.65 -22.97
C CYS A 652 -8.69 28.51 -23.22
N ILE A 653 -9.55 28.66 -22.20
CA ILE A 653 -10.76 29.51 -22.31
C ILE A 653 -10.39 30.98 -22.37
N ARG A 654 -9.39 31.40 -21.61
CA ARG A 654 -8.89 32.78 -21.65
C ARG A 654 -8.40 33.19 -23.04
N THR A 655 -7.69 32.32 -23.76
CA THR A 655 -7.24 32.60 -25.14
C THR A 655 -8.39 32.64 -26.13
N ARG A 656 -9.55 32.07 -25.81
CA ARG A 656 -10.75 32.02 -26.66
C ARG A 656 -11.85 32.97 -26.20
N ALA A 657 -11.60 33.78 -25.16
CA ALA A 657 -12.63 34.60 -24.54
C ALA A 657 -13.42 35.46 -25.54
N GLY A 658 -12.76 36.08 -26.53
CA GLY A 658 -13.41 36.89 -27.55
C GLY A 658 -14.38 36.10 -28.44
N ALA A 659 -13.99 34.91 -28.88
CA ALA A 659 -14.82 34.03 -29.71
C ALA A 659 -16.02 33.46 -28.93
N LEU A 660 -15.85 33.28 -27.61
CA LEU A 660 -16.87 32.75 -26.70
C LEU A 660 -17.78 33.86 -26.10
N GLY A 661 -17.62 35.11 -26.53
CA GLY A 661 -18.41 36.23 -25.96
C GLY A 661 -18.10 36.57 -24.52
N ILE A 662 -16.95 36.08 -24.00
CA ILE A 662 -16.51 36.33 -22.61
C ILE A 662 -15.66 37.61 -22.59
N SER A 663 -15.83 38.43 -21.55
CA SER A 663 -14.97 39.60 -21.37
C SER A 663 -13.49 39.20 -21.30
N PRO A 664 -12.60 39.80 -22.09
CA PRO A 664 -11.16 39.48 -22.02
C PRO A 664 -10.52 39.71 -20.65
N LYS A 665 -11.17 40.54 -19.80
CA LYS A 665 -10.69 40.86 -18.44
C LYS A 665 -11.43 40.09 -17.34
N PHE A 666 -12.12 38.99 -17.66
CA PHE A 666 -12.82 38.22 -16.62
C PHE A 666 -11.88 37.75 -15.50
N TYR A 667 -10.64 37.44 -15.82
CA TYR A 667 -9.60 37.01 -14.85
C TYR A 667 -9.16 38.10 -13.86
N GLU A 668 -9.54 39.37 -14.05
CA GLU A 668 -9.27 40.49 -13.12
C GLU A 668 -10.51 40.81 -12.24
N LYS A 669 -11.70 40.40 -12.67
CA LYS A 669 -12.97 40.82 -12.08
C LYS A 669 -13.79 39.68 -11.49
N CYS A 670 -13.44 38.45 -11.78
CA CYS A 670 -14.20 37.28 -11.33
C CYS A 670 -13.30 36.29 -10.64
N ASP A 671 -13.71 35.82 -9.47
CA ASP A 671 -13.14 34.65 -8.83
C ASP A 671 -13.84 33.40 -9.38
N ILE A 672 -13.07 32.36 -9.66
CA ILE A 672 -13.57 31.09 -10.19
C ILE A 672 -13.32 29.99 -9.16
N HIS A 673 -14.41 29.33 -8.74
CA HIS A 673 -14.32 28.18 -7.87
C HIS A 673 -14.72 26.93 -8.62
N ILE A 674 -13.78 25.99 -8.75
CA ILE A 674 -13.98 24.67 -9.35
C ILE A 674 -14.06 23.65 -8.23
N HIS A 675 -15.16 22.94 -8.18
CA HIS A 675 -15.43 21.93 -7.17
C HIS A 675 -15.70 20.57 -7.84
N ALA A 676 -15.04 19.53 -7.36
CA ALA A 676 -15.39 18.15 -7.69
C ALA A 676 -15.93 17.48 -6.41
N PRO A 677 -17.25 17.25 -6.28
CA PRO A 677 -17.86 16.62 -5.13
C PRO A 677 -17.22 15.29 -4.73
N GLU A 678 -17.55 14.78 -3.53
CA GLU A 678 -16.93 13.56 -2.95
C GLU A 678 -15.45 13.72 -2.55
N GLY A 679 -15.13 14.72 -1.76
CA GLY A 679 -13.76 15.02 -1.29
C GLY A 679 -13.07 13.90 -0.49
N ALA A 680 -13.80 12.86 -0.08
CA ALA A 680 -13.23 11.70 0.61
C ALA A 680 -12.42 10.76 -0.31
N VAL A 681 -12.59 10.87 -1.64
CA VAL A 681 -11.86 10.06 -2.63
C VAL A 681 -10.86 10.95 -3.36
N PRO A 682 -9.54 10.70 -3.24
CA PRO A 682 -8.55 11.43 -4.02
C PRO A 682 -8.80 11.24 -5.52
N LYS A 683 -8.78 12.35 -6.26
CA LYS A 683 -8.99 12.37 -7.71
C LYS A 683 -7.75 12.93 -8.37
N ASP A 684 -7.16 12.17 -9.28
CA ASP A 684 -5.97 12.59 -10.01
C ASP A 684 -6.06 12.18 -11.49
N GLY A 685 -5.33 12.92 -12.33
CA GLY A 685 -5.22 12.65 -13.75
C GLY A 685 -5.72 13.78 -14.65
N PRO A 686 -5.16 13.92 -15.86
CA PRO A 686 -5.42 15.03 -16.78
C PRO A 686 -6.74 14.89 -17.56
N SER A 687 -7.44 13.77 -17.48
CA SER A 687 -8.59 13.42 -18.34
C SER A 687 -9.88 14.22 -18.10
N ALA A 688 -9.89 15.09 -17.07
CA ALA A 688 -11.03 16.00 -16.78
C ALA A 688 -10.93 17.37 -17.47
N GLY A 689 -9.88 17.62 -18.25
CA GLY A 689 -9.56 18.92 -18.82
C GLY A 689 -10.69 19.51 -19.67
N ILE A 690 -11.28 18.71 -20.58
CA ILE A 690 -12.40 19.20 -21.40
C ILE A 690 -13.66 19.44 -20.57
N ALA A 691 -13.90 18.65 -19.53
CA ALA A 691 -15.05 18.84 -18.65
C ALA A 691 -14.91 20.15 -17.83
N MET A 692 -13.71 20.41 -17.29
CA MET A 692 -13.42 21.69 -16.61
C MET A 692 -13.56 22.87 -17.56
N ALA A 693 -13.02 22.80 -18.78
CA ALA A 693 -13.16 23.85 -19.77
C ALA A 693 -14.63 24.12 -20.13
N THR A 694 -15.43 23.10 -20.29
CA THR A 694 -16.87 23.22 -20.58
C THR A 694 -17.62 23.83 -19.41
N ALA A 695 -17.36 23.40 -18.17
CA ALA A 695 -17.98 23.93 -16.96
C ALA A 695 -17.64 25.42 -16.75
N ILE A 696 -16.35 25.78 -16.96
CA ILE A 696 -15.89 27.18 -16.88
C ILE A 696 -16.59 28.04 -17.95
N THR A 697 -16.66 27.55 -19.19
CA THR A 697 -17.34 28.26 -20.29
C THR A 697 -18.83 28.45 -19.99
N SER A 698 -19.51 27.40 -19.57
CA SER A 698 -20.90 27.43 -19.15
C SER A 698 -21.16 28.46 -18.05
N ALA A 699 -20.36 28.47 -17.00
CA ALA A 699 -20.50 29.38 -15.88
C ALA A 699 -20.22 30.84 -16.28
N LEU A 700 -19.19 31.09 -17.11
CA LEU A 700 -18.86 32.45 -17.59
C LEU A 700 -19.86 33.01 -18.61
N CYS A 701 -20.45 32.14 -19.45
CA CYS A 701 -21.41 32.57 -20.45
C CYS A 701 -22.87 32.52 -19.98
N GLY A 702 -23.15 31.89 -18.82
CA GLY A 702 -24.51 31.66 -18.32
C GLY A 702 -25.33 30.69 -19.18
N ILE A 703 -24.66 29.76 -19.87
CA ILE A 703 -25.29 28.80 -20.80
C ILE A 703 -25.33 27.41 -20.15
N PRO A 704 -26.52 26.79 -20.03
CA PRO A 704 -26.63 25.46 -19.43
C PRO A 704 -25.89 24.39 -20.24
N VAL A 705 -25.34 23.40 -19.51
CA VAL A 705 -24.78 22.19 -20.09
C VAL A 705 -25.85 21.11 -20.13
N ARG A 706 -25.93 20.36 -21.19
CA ARG A 706 -26.84 19.23 -21.34
C ARG A 706 -26.56 18.15 -20.30
N HIS A 707 -27.56 17.76 -19.55
CA HIS A 707 -27.50 16.75 -18.49
C HIS A 707 -27.25 15.33 -19.03
N ASP A 708 -27.67 15.04 -20.29
CA ASP A 708 -27.55 13.74 -20.97
C ASP A 708 -26.17 13.53 -21.60
N VAL A 709 -25.25 14.49 -21.47
CA VAL A 709 -23.89 14.44 -22.02
C VAL A 709 -22.85 14.21 -20.91
N ALA A 710 -21.96 13.27 -21.13
CA ALA A 710 -20.74 13.16 -20.35
C ALA A 710 -19.51 13.28 -21.26
N MET A 711 -18.35 13.58 -20.67
CA MET A 711 -17.14 13.80 -21.44
C MET A 711 -15.88 13.38 -20.70
N THR A 712 -14.87 13.04 -21.47
CA THR A 712 -13.52 12.78 -20.97
C THR A 712 -12.49 13.16 -22.02
N GLY A 713 -11.40 13.77 -21.62
CA GLY A 713 -10.33 14.20 -22.51
C GLY A 713 -9.36 15.14 -21.79
N GLU A 714 -8.10 15.00 -22.09
CA GLU A 714 -7.09 15.97 -21.68
C GLU A 714 -7.13 17.18 -22.60
N ILE A 715 -6.88 18.38 -22.10
CA ILE A 715 -6.91 19.61 -22.88
C ILE A 715 -5.53 20.26 -22.93
N THR A 716 -5.15 20.74 -24.10
CA THR A 716 -3.95 21.58 -24.24
C THR A 716 -4.31 23.08 -24.20
N LEU A 717 -3.32 23.94 -23.96
CA LEU A 717 -3.50 25.40 -23.98
C LEU A 717 -4.09 25.93 -25.30
N GLN A 718 -3.83 25.25 -26.41
CA GLN A 718 -4.36 25.55 -27.74
C GLN A 718 -5.74 24.90 -27.99
N GLY A 719 -6.33 24.18 -27.01
CA GLY A 719 -7.64 23.55 -27.13
C GLY A 719 -7.66 22.28 -27.98
N ARG A 720 -6.52 21.62 -28.18
CA ARG A 720 -6.53 20.24 -28.70
C ARG A 720 -6.97 19.30 -27.58
N VAL A 721 -7.69 18.27 -27.97
CA VAL A 721 -8.14 17.21 -27.06
C VAL A 721 -7.21 16.02 -27.26
N LEU A 722 -6.55 15.60 -26.19
CA LEU A 722 -5.58 14.50 -26.16
C LEU A 722 -6.22 13.21 -25.64
N PRO A 723 -5.66 12.03 -26.00
CA PRO A 723 -6.19 10.73 -25.63
C PRO A 723 -6.12 10.46 -24.13
N ILE A 724 -6.98 9.54 -23.70
CA ILE A 724 -7.12 9.14 -22.29
C ILE A 724 -7.11 7.62 -22.14
N GLY A 725 -6.82 7.14 -20.92
CA GLY A 725 -6.96 5.74 -20.57
C GLY A 725 -8.33 5.38 -19.98
N GLY A 726 -8.66 4.07 -20.00
CA GLY A 726 -9.83 3.52 -19.32
C GLY A 726 -11.18 3.87 -19.98
N LEU A 727 -11.22 3.98 -21.29
CA LEU A 727 -12.44 4.32 -22.02
C LEU A 727 -13.57 3.29 -21.79
N LYS A 728 -13.22 2.00 -21.67
CA LYS A 728 -14.18 0.93 -21.39
C LYS A 728 -14.92 1.17 -20.07
N GLU A 729 -14.19 1.42 -19.01
CA GLU A 729 -14.75 1.65 -17.67
C GLU A 729 -15.53 2.96 -17.59
N LYS A 730 -15.02 4.01 -18.21
CA LYS A 730 -15.65 5.33 -18.27
C LYS A 730 -16.98 5.27 -19.03
N SER A 731 -17.02 4.58 -20.16
CA SER A 731 -18.27 4.41 -20.96
C SER A 731 -19.29 3.57 -20.21
N MET A 732 -18.86 2.55 -19.47
CA MET A 732 -19.75 1.76 -18.61
C MET A 732 -20.35 2.62 -17.47
N ALA A 733 -19.58 3.53 -16.89
CA ALA A 733 -20.11 4.46 -15.88
C ALA A 733 -21.17 5.40 -16.48
N ALA A 734 -20.94 5.93 -17.67
CA ALA A 734 -21.90 6.74 -18.38
C ALA A 734 -23.21 5.95 -18.65
N TYR A 735 -23.12 4.71 -19.15
CA TYR A 735 -24.26 3.83 -19.37
C TYR A 735 -25.08 3.56 -18.12
N LYS A 736 -24.42 3.22 -17.01
CA LYS A 736 -25.09 2.94 -15.71
C LYS A 736 -25.87 4.13 -15.18
N ASN A 737 -25.41 5.32 -15.46
CA ASN A 737 -26.02 6.56 -15.00
C ASN A 737 -26.99 7.18 -16.03
N GLY A 738 -27.31 6.47 -17.12
CA GLY A 738 -28.31 6.91 -18.09
C GLY A 738 -27.84 8.04 -19.00
N ILE A 739 -26.56 8.23 -19.18
CA ILE A 739 -25.98 9.14 -20.17
C ILE A 739 -26.21 8.59 -21.58
N HIS A 740 -26.67 9.42 -22.49
CA HIS A 740 -26.90 9.04 -23.86
C HIS A 740 -25.78 9.45 -24.82
N THR A 741 -25.04 10.48 -24.49
CA THR A 741 -23.95 11.02 -25.32
C THR A 741 -22.66 11.08 -24.56
N VAL A 742 -21.58 10.50 -25.11
CA VAL A 742 -20.25 10.58 -24.53
C VAL A 742 -19.27 11.19 -25.53
N ILE A 743 -18.66 12.31 -25.12
CA ILE A 743 -17.64 12.99 -25.90
C ILE A 743 -16.28 12.38 -25.54
N ILE A 744 -15.56 11.91 -26.56
CA ILE A 744 -14.25 11.24 -26.43
C ILE A 744 -13.20 11.89 -27.35
N PRO A 745 -11.92 11.80 -27.00
CA PRO A 745 -10.86 12.21 -27.94
C PRO A 745 -10.89 11.38 -29.23
N ALA A 746 -10.63 12.01 -30.37
CA ALA A 746 -10.63 11.30 -31.65
C ALA A 746 -9.58 10.18 -31.73
N GLU A 747 -8.49 10.30 -30.99
CA GLU A 747 -7.43 9.30 -30.94
C GLU A 747 -7.84 8.04 -30.14
N ASN A 748 -8.92 8.10 -29.33
CA ASN A 748 -9.48 6.95 -28.63
C ASN A 748 -10.54 6.16 -29.42
N VAL A 749 -10.79 6.50 -30.68
CA VAL A 749 -11.74 5.75 -31.56
C VAL A 749 -11.38 4.26 -31.66
N PRO A 750 -10.07 3.85 -31.76
CA PRO A 750 -9.71 2.44 -31.75
C PRO A 750 -10.11 1.71 -30.44
N ASP A 751 -10.07 2.40 -29.29
CA ASP A 751 -10.42 1.83 -27.98
C ASP A 751 -11.92 1.49 -27.87
N LEU A 752 -12.75 2.05 -28.74
CA LEU A 752 -14.15 1.66 -28.84
C LEU A 752 -14.31 0.18 -29.18
N ALA A 753 -13.32 -0.47 -29.79
CA ALA A 753 -13.36 -1.92 -30.03
C ALA A 753 -13.51 -2.71 -28.71
N GLU A 754 -12.97 -2.20 -27.64
CA GLU A 754 -13.00 -2.84 -26.30
C GLU A 754 -14.27 -2.56 -25.49
N VAL A 755 -15.07 -1.59 -25.90
CA VAL A 755 -16.33 -1.23 -25.24
C VAL A 755 -17.39 -2.28 -25.55
N ASP A 756 -18.17 -2.68 -24.53
CA ASP A 756 -19.23 -3.67 -24.67
C ASP A 756 -20.30 -3.30 -25.72
N ALA A 757 -20.80 -4.30 -26.45
CA ALA A 757 -21.81 -4.09 -27.46
C ALA A 757 -23.07 -3.40 -26.92
N VAL A 758 -23.53 -3.79 -25.73
CA VAL A 758 -24.70 -3.18 -25.06
C VAL A 758 -24.48 -1.67 -24.81
N VAL A 759 -23.29 -1.27 -24.45
CA VAL A 759 -22.96 0.14 -24.22
C VAL A 759 -22.95 0.91 -25.54
N LYS A 760 -22.38 0.32 -26.60
CA LYS A 760 -22.35 0.91 -27.95
C LYS A 760 -23.74 1.12 -28.56
N GLU A 761 -24.68 0.24 -28.24
CA GLU A 761 -26.08 0.37 -28.72
C GLU A 761 -26.83 1.50 -27.99
N HIS A 762 -26.46 1.85 -26.77
CA HIS A 762 -27.18 2.82 -25.96
C HIS A 762 -26.51 4.20 -25.88
N ILE A 763 -25.21 4.27 -26.11
CA ILE A 763 -24.44 5.51 -26.03
C ILE A 763 -23.97 5.96 -27.41
N GLN A 764 -24.25 7.20 -27.74
CA GLN A 764 -23.64 7.86 -28.88
C GLN A 764 -22.30 8.43 -28.54
N PHE A 765 -21.20 7.86 -29.09
CA PHE A 765 -19.86 8.37 -28.92
C PHE A 765 -19.56 9.46 -29.96
N ILE A 766 -19.09 10.62 -29.49
CA ILE A 766 -18.72 11.76 -30.36
C ILE A 766 -17.22 11.97 -30.24
N PRO A 767 -16.45 11.56 -31.29
CA PRO A 767 -15.00 11.78 -31.30
C PRO A 767 -14.66 13.24 -31.64
N VAL A 768 -13.85 13.87 -30.80
CA VAL A 768 -13.49 15.28 -30.95
C VAL A 768 -11.98 15.49 -30.98
N LYS A 769 -11.51 16.49 -31.75
CA LYS A 769 -10.09 16.89 -31.80
C LYS A 769 -9.83 18.23 -31.11
N ARG A 770 -10.87 19.03 -30.94
CA ARG A 770 -10.77 20.40 -30.42
C ARG A 770 -11.89 20.69 -29.42
N VAL A 771 -11.59 21.56 -28.47
CA VAL A 771 -12.54 21.99 -27.44
C VAL A 771 -13.76 22.71 -28.03
N ASP A 772 -13.61 23.36 -29.16
CA ASP A 772 -14.71 24.08 -29.84
C ASP A 772 -15.88 23.11 -30.14
N THR A 773 -15.59 21.92 -30.70
CA THR A 773 -16.59 20.88 -30.99
C THR A 773 -17.16 20.28 -29.68
N VAL A 774 -16.36 20.22 -28.59
CA VAL A 774 -16.85 19.80 -27.26
C VAL A 774 -17.94 20.76 -26.78
N LEU A 775 -17.68 22.06 -26.87
CA LEU A 775 -18.63 23.11 -26.44
C LEU A 775 -19.90 23.09 -27.31
N GLU A 776 -19.76 22.93 -28.62
CA GLU A 776 -20.91 22.81 -29.57
C GLU A 776 -21.84 21.66 -29.22
N THR A 777 -21.26 20.55 -28.72
CA THR A 777 -22.02 19.34 -28.40
C THR A 777 -22.63 19.38 -27.01
N ALA A 778 -21.89 19.94 -26.05
CA ALA A 778 -22.23 19.87 -24.63
C ALA A 778 -23.14 21.01 -24.17
N LEU A 779 -23.00 22.21 -24.73
CA LEU A 779 -23.83 23.37 -24.39
C LEU A 779 -25.18 23.32 -25.08
N THR A 780 -26.22 23.84 -24.45
CA THR A 780 -27.56 23.92 -25.08
C THR A 780 -27.55 24.80 -26.31
N HIS A 781 -26.70 25.80 -26.38
CA HIS A 781 -26.44 26.65 -27.53
C HIS A 781 -25.04 27.26 -27.43
N MET A 782 -24.46 27.62 -28.56
CA MET A 782 -23.14 28.25 -28.59
C MET A 782 -23.17 29.71 -28.13
N PRO A 783 -22.15 30.16 -27.37
CA PRO A 783 -21.98 31.57 -27.02
C PRO A 783 -21.88 32.43 -28.31
N ARG A 784 -22.43 33.65 -28.30
CA ARG A 784 -22.28 34.60 -29.39
C ARG A 784 -20.99 35.39 -29.23
N PRO A 785 -20.17 35.50 -30.27
CA PRO A 785 -18.94 36.29 -30.22
C PRO A 785 -19.25 37.76 -29.86
N VAL A 786 -18.42 38.37 -29.03
CA VAL A 786 -18.52 39.83 -28.79
C VAL A 786 -18.05 40.54 -30.06
N THR A 787 -18.97 41.23 -30.74
CA THR A 787 -18.67 42.10 -31.88
C THR A 787 -18.02 43.42 -31.40
N GLN A 788 -16.90 43.37 -30.73
CA GLN A 788 -16.02 44.50 -30.48
C GLN A 788 -14.71 44.26 -31.23
N GLU A 789 -14.28 45.26 -31.98
CA GLU A 789 -12.98 45.27 -32.67
C GLU A 789 -11.88 44.82 -31.74
N PRO A 790 -10.93 43.98 -32.19
CA PRO A 790 -9.79 43.64 -31.39
C PRO A 790 -9.03 44.92 -31.04
N VAL A 791 -8.97 45.28 -29.77
CA VAL A 791 -8.05 46.32 -29.30
C VAL A 791 -6.64 45.83 -29.66
N GLY A 792 -6.10 46.37 -30.73
CA GLY A 792 -4.76 46.05 -31.20
C GLY A 792 -3.76 46.27 -30.06
N LEU A 793 -2.87 45.36 -29.89
CA LEU A 793 -1.70 45.59 -29.03
C LEU A 793 -1.05 46.86 -29.46
N PRO A 794 -0.70 47.78 -28.52
CA PRO A 794 0.01 49.04 -28.91
C PRO A 794 1.24 48.68 -29.73
N SER A 795 1.39 49.37 -30.86
CA SER A 795 2.50 49.16 -31.83
C SER A 795 3.92 49.28 -31.21
N GLU A 796 4.02 49.79 -29.99
CA GLU A 796 5.28 49.89 -29.25
C GLU A 796 5.79 48.52 -28.66
N MET A 797 4.93 47.49 -28.52
CA MET A 797 5.41 46.17 -28.09
C MET A 797 5.94 45.31 -29.26
N ALA A 798 5.52 45.57 -30.48
CA ALA A 798 6.03 44.88 -31.68
C ALA A 798 7.48 45.21 -32.04
N ALA A 799 7.97 46.39 -31.62
CA ALA A 799 9.36 46.82 -31.93
C ALA A 799 10.42 46.33 -30.95
N LYS A 800 10.03 45.76 -29.80
CA LYS A 800 10.98 45.25 -28.78
C LYS A 800 11.34 43.76 -28.92
N HIS A 801 10.71 43.03 -29.82
CA HIS A 801 10.99 41.59 -30.00
C HIS A 801 11.88 41.24 -31.20
N GLN A 802 12.54 42.23 -31.81
CA GLN A 802 13.48 41.99 -32.94
C GLN A 802 14.99 42.01 -32.56
N LYS A 803 15.31 41.90 -31.28
CA LYS A 803 16.72 41.61 -30.90
C LYS A 803 16.78 40.33 -30.10
N ALA A 804 17.11 39.24 -30.82
CA ALA A 804 17.54 38.01 -30.20
C ALA A 804 18.89 38.28 -29.44
N PRO A 805 19.04 37.78 -28.21
CA PRO A 805 20.36 37.78 -27.58
C PRO A 805 21.21 36.67 -28.20
N GLU A 806 22.41 37.03 -28.64
CA GLU A 806 23.48 36.09 -28.99
C GLU A 806 23.78 35.17 -27.80
N LEU A 807 23.72 33.88 -28.08
CA LEU A 807 24.22 32.84 -27.18
C LEU A 807 25.75 32.91 -27.16
N TYR A 808 26.31 33.28 -26.02
CA TYR A 808 27.73 32.99 -25.72
C TYR A 808 27.82 31.52 -25.21
N GLN A 809 28.84 30.85 -25.73
CA GLN A 809 29.27 29.47 -25.52
C GLN A 809 29.42 29.06 -24.06
#